data_3ab793224a97b5a6cfd5ce553dc73ad8
#
_entry.id   3ab793224a97b5a6cfd5ce553dc73ad8
#
_cell.length_a   1.000
_cell.length_b   1.000
_cell.length_c   1.000
_cell.angle_alpha   90.00
_cell.angle_beta   90.00
_cell.angle_gamma   90.00
#
_symmetry.space_group_name_H-M   'P 1'
#
loop_
_entity.id
_entity.type
_entity.pdbx_description
1 polymer ?
#
loop_
_entity_poly.entity_id
_entity_poly.type
_entity_poly.pdbx_seq_one_letter_code
_entity_poly.pdbx_strand_id
1 'polypeptide(L)'
;VKTCAYLILLPCIAAAAPAFAESAQSTATLEQAANASQDIVVTANRAARPADTVGQSVTVLDTATITERQAVVVSDLLRQTPGVTVVRNGGIGTTTSVSIRGADSDQTVALIDGIKLNDPSAPGGGFNFGNLLIGNIQRIEVLRGAQSVLWGSQAIGGVVNLITRQPTEQIAINARAEGGGYGTAQGFANVSGKMGPVSASLGGGYYGTDGISAYAPGTERDGYRNYAANGSLGIALARDVSVDLRGFYTNSRTDIDGFPPPNFTFGDTREYGDVEQWVGYAGLNAALFDGRLHNRFGYAHTDTDRRNIDPDGDPTETFRGIGRNDRLEYQGTANVTSAVFATFGAEREVSRFSSSSYGGPVTRGRARLFSVYGQLAVTPITGLTATGGVRHDDHNVFGGATTFSGSGVYSPNHGATTLRASYSEGFKAPTLYQLQSEYGNTRLNPERSHGWDAGVTQKALNGAVEASATYFHRNSSDLITFVSCAAPLTGICAGRPSGTYENIARTRAQGVELTLLLRPVEPLTVSASYTYLDATDRSAGSRNFGRKLARRPDSSITVNADYRWAFGLTTGATLTSVGDSFDNASNARRLDGYVLGDVRASFPVTKMVEVFGRVENVFDTKYQTIYQYGQPGRAAFGGVRLTY
;
A
#
# COMPACT_ATOMS: atom_id res chain seq x y z
N VAL A 1 -3.40 19.43 35.93
CA VAL A 1 -3.90 19.15 37.29
C VAL A 1 -4.83 17.97 37.26
N LYS A 2 -4.44 16.91 38.00
CA LYS A 2 -5.22 15.71 38.40
C LYS A 2 -5.66 14.73 37.30
N THR A 3 -4.82 13.74 37.14
CA THR A 3 -5.05 12.42 36.55
C THR A 3 -6.11 11.63 37.34
N CYS A 4 -7.11 11.09 36.68
CA CYS A 4 -7.95 10.02 37.18
C CYS A 4 -7.81 8.82 36.24
N ALA A 5 -7.10 7.80 36.69
CA ALA A 5 -7.03 6.48 36.06
C ALA A 5 -8.27 5.68 36.46
N TYR A 6 -9.08 5.26 35.51
CA TYR A 6 -10.10 4.23 35.70
C TYR A 6 -9.57 2.88 35.22
N LEU A 7 -9.31 2.02 36.20
CA LEU A 7 -9.08 0.59 36.01
C LEU A 7 -10.44 -0.08 35.78
N ILE A 8 -10.68 -0.64 34.59
CA ILE A 8 -11.85 -1.49 34.34
C ILE A 8 -11.42 -2.94 34.57
N LEU A 9 -11.89 -3.49 35.68
CA LEU A 9 -11.84 -4.92 35.99
C LEU A 9 -12.95 -5.65 35.22
N LEU A 10 -12.58 -6.56 34.33
CA LEU A 10 -13.50 -7.55 33.75
C LEU A 10 -13.56 -8.78 34.67
N PRO A 11 -14.75 -9.30 34.99
CA PRO A 11 -14.88 -10.54 35.72
C PRO A 11 -14.63 -11.76 34.82
N CYS A 12 -13.77 -12.68 35.27
CA CYS A 12 -13.60 -14.01 34.68
C CYS A 12 -14.87 -14.85 34.90
N ILE A 13 -15.53 -15.22 33.80
CA ILE A 13 -16.55 -16.28 33.80
C ILE A 13 -15.84 -17.57 33.35
N ALA A 14 -15.68 -18.48 34.30
CA ALA A 14 -15.25 -19.85 34.04
C ALA A 14 -16.45 -20.67 33.55
N ALA A 15 -16.46 -21.06 32.31
CA ALA A 15 -17.42 -22.04 31.76
C ALA A 15 -16.69 -23.35 31.48
N ALA A 16 -17.20 -24.43 32.06
CA ALA A 16 -16.72 -25.80 31.87
C ALA A 16 -16.95 -26.28 30.40
N ALA A 17 -15.92 -26.82 29.76
CA ALA A 17 -16.00 -27.40 28.44
C ALA A 17 -16.30 -28.89 28.50
N PRO A 18 -17.18 -29.42 27.62
CA PRO A 18 -17.27 -30.86 27.40
C PRO A 18 -16.15 -31.34 26.45
N ALA A 19 -15.55 -32.49 26.79
CA ALA A 19 -14.55 -33.13 25.97
C ALA A 19 -15.19 -33.77 24.74
N PHE A 20 -14.71 -33.43 23.55
CA PHE A 20 -15.02 -34.13 22.30
C PHE A 20 -13.76 -34.74 21.70
N ALA A 21 -13.94 -35.98 21.24
CA ALA A 21 -12.91 -36.82 20.64
C ALA A 21 -12.41 -36.24 19.30
N GLU A 22 -11.13 -36.32 19.12
CA GLU A 22 -10.34 -35.73 18.03
C GLU A 22 -10.33 -36.67 16.81
N SER A 23 -10.68 -36.14 15.63
CA SER A 23 -10.40 -36.79 14.35
C SER A 23 -9.24 -36.07 13.63
N ALA A 24 -8.27 -36.88 13.20
CA ALA A 24 -7.00 -36.43 12.57
C ALA A 24 -7.14 -35.84 11.14
N GLN A 25 -8.27 -35.19 10.82
CA GLN A 25 -8.53 -34.60 9.50
C GLN A 25 -8.31 -33.08 9.43
N SER A 26 -7.88 -32.43 10.51
CA SER A 26 -7.90 -30.95 10.64
C SER A 26 -6.70 -30.24 9.99
N THR A 27 -5.55 -30.89 9.82
CA THR A 27 -4.34 -30.21 9.31
C THR A 27 -4.31 -30.09 7.79
N ALA A 28 -4.78 -31.10 7.05
CA ALA A 28 -4.83 -31.08 5.58
C ALA A 28 -5.82 -30.04 5.02
N THR A 29 -6.90 -29.73 5.76
CA THR A 29 -7.92 -28.75 5.36
C THR A 29 -7.47 -27.30 5.53
N LEU A 30 -6.62 -26.99 6.50
CA LEU A 30 -6.10 -25.64 6.71
C LEU A 30 -5.02 -25.28 5.68
N GLU A 31 -4.18 -26.23 5.31
CA GLU A 31 -3.16 -26.04 4.26
C GLU A 31 -3.80 -25.93 2.87
N GLN A 32 -4.86 -26.67 2.60
CA GLN A 32 -5.63 -26.58 1.36
C GLN A 32 -6.42 -25.28 1.26
N ALA A 33 -6.94 -24.75 2.37
CA ALA A 33 -7.59 -23.45 2.44
C ALA A 33 -6.59 -22.28 2.30
N ALA A 34 -5.39 -22.41 2.86
CA ALA A 34 -4.31 -21.43 2.72
C ALA A 34 -3.78 -21.35 1.27
N ASN A 35 -3.59 -22.49 0.61
CA ASN A 35 -3.19 -22.55 -0.80
C ASN A 35 -4.29 -22.01 -1.73
N ALA A 36 -5.56 -22.31 -1.47
CA ALA A 36 -6.69 -21.79 -2.24
C ALA A 36 -6.84 -20.25 -2.10
N SER A 37 -6.38 -19.65 -1.00
CA SER A 37 -6.44 -18.20 -0.81
C SER A 37 -5.39 -17.42 -1.59
N GLN A 38 -4.26 -18.03 -1.94
CA GLN A 38 -3.24 -17.41 -2.80
C GLN A 38 -3.66 -17.37 -4.27
N ASP A 39 -4.53 -18.26 -4.69
CA ASP A 39 -4.96 -18.40 -6.08
C ASP A 39 -6.08 -17.42 -6.49
N ILE A 40 -6.61 -16.62 -5.56
CA ILE A 40 -7.69 -15.66 -5.85
C ILE A 40 -7.14 -14.23 -5.77
N VAL A 41 -7.43 -13.42 -6.78
CA VAL A 41 -7.11 -11.97 -6.83
C VAL A 41 -8.40 -11.18 -6.97
N VAL A 42 -8.58 -10.16 -6.14
CA VAL A 42 -9.76 -9.28 -6.15
C VAL A 42 -9.46 -7.97 -6.87
N THR A 43 -8.29 -7.39 -6.64
CA THR A 43 -7.96 -6.02 -7.05
C THR A 43 -7.89 -5.85 -8.57
N ALA A 44 -7.45 -6.89 -9.30
CA ALA A 44 -7.28 -6.83 -10.76
C ALA A 44 -8.59 -6.69 -11.55
N ASN A 45 -9.71 -7.16 -11.00
CA ASN A 45 -11.00 -7.16 -11.69
C ASN A 45 -12.13 -6.54 -10.85
N ARG A 46 -11.83 -5.97 -9.68
CA ARG A 46 -12.80 -5.58 -8.64
C ARG A 46 -13.76 -6.73 -8.26
N ALA A 47 -13.39 -7.95 -8.54
CA ALA A 47 -14.12 -9.17 -8.21
C ALA A 47 -13.13 -10.30 -7.98
N ALA A 48 -13.49 -11.25 -7.12
CA ALA A 48 -12.66 -12.42 -6.85
C ALA A 48 -12.52 -13.29 -8.11
N ARG A 49 -11.28 -13.45 -8.60
CA ARG A 49 -10.96 -14.25 -9.79
C ARG A 49 -9.70 -15.10 -9.51
N PRO A 50 -9.61 -16.30 -10.09
CA PRO A 50 -8.40 -17.10 -10.03
C PRO A 50 -7.21 -16.32 -10.62
N ALA A 51 -6.05 -16.36 -9.96
CA ALA A 51 -4.85 -15.61 -10.36
C ALA A 51 -4.32 -16.05 -11.74
N ASP A 52 -4.56 -17.29 -12.13
CA ASP A 52 -4.22 -17.85 -13.45
C ASP A 52 -5.09 -17.31 -14.59
N THR A 53 -6.17 -16.60 -14.28
CA THR A 53 -7.02 -15.88 -15.27
C THR A 53 -6.70 -14.37 -15.35
N VAL A 54 -5.72 -13.89 -14.57
CA VAL A 54 -5.33 -12.49 -14.49
C VAL A 54 -4.07 -12.24 -15.31
N GLY A 55 -4.17 -11.42 -16.36
CA GLY A 55 -3.04 -11.11 -17.25
C GLY A 55 -2.10 -10.05 -16.72
N GLN A 56 -2.50 -9.26 -15.70
CA GLN A 56 -1.67 -8.25 -15.05
C GLN A 56 -0.67 -8.87 -14.07
N SER A 57 0.47 -8.19 -13.86
CA SER A 57 1.45 -8.60 -12.85
C SER A 57 0.93 -8.30 -11.45
N VAL A 58 0.66 -9.32 -10.65
CA VAL A 58 0.15 -9.21 -9.28
C VAL A 58 1.05 -9.96 -8.30
N THR A 59 1.20 -9.40 -7.10
CA THR A 59 1.79 -10.08 -5.94
C THR A 59 0.77 -10.10 -4.82
N VAL A 60 0.60 -11.25 -4.21
CA VAL A 60 -0.27 -11.48 -3.06
C VAL A 60 0.60 -11.81 -1.85
N LEU A 61 0.47 -11.02 -0.79
CA LEU A 61 1.04 -11.30 0.52
C LEU A 61 -0.12 -11.75 1.40
N ASP A 62 -0.19 -13.03 1.68
CA ASP A 62 -1.25 -13.65 2.46
C ASP A 62 -1.00 -13.59 3.97
N THR A 63 -1.94 -14.08 4.76
CA THR A 63 -1.85 -14.11 6.22
C THR A 63 -0.63 -14.90 6.71
N ALA A 64 -0.27 -16.00 6.04
CA ALA A 64 0.88 -16.82 6.41
C ALA A 64 2.18 -16.02 6.22
N THR A 65 2.37 -15.42 5.05
CA THR A 65 3.50 -14.55 4.73
C THR A 65 3.60 -13.37 5.71
N ILE A 66 2.48 -12.66 5.97
CA ILE A 66 2.43 -11.53 6.90
C ILE A 66 2.85 -11.97 8.31
N THR A 67 2.37 -13.12 8.76
CA THR A 67 2.66 -13.68 10.09
C THR A 67 4.11 -14.12 10.21
N GLU A 68 4.63 -14.83 9.21
CA GLU A 68 6.02 -15.33 9.18
C GLU A 68 7.03 -14.18 9.13
N ARG A 69 6.77 -13.11 8.38
CA ARG A 69 7.66 -11.94 8.30
C ARG A 69 7.69 -11.13 9.59
N GLN A 70 6.72 -11.30 10.50
CA GLN A 70 6.59 -10.57 11.77
C GLN A 70 6.62 -9.04 11.62
N ALA A 71 6.39 -8.52 10.42
CA ALA A 71 6.41 -7.10 10.13
C ALA A 71 5.34 -6.34 10.94
N VAL A 72 5.57 -5.06 11.16
CA VAL A 72 4.71 -4.18 11.98
C VAL A 72 3.98 -3.17 11.10
N VAL A 73 4.67 -2.62 10.11
CA VAL A 73 4.12 -1.66 9.15
C VAL A 73 4.07 -2.25 7.75
N VAL A 74 3.04 -1.86 7.01
CA VAL A 74 2.78 -2.36 5.65
C VAL A 74 3.97 -2.10 4.71
N SER A 75 4.63 -0.95 4.83
CA SER A 75 5.77 -0.58 3.97
C SER A 75 6.95 -1.53 4.05
N ASP A 76 7.17 -2.21 5.19
CA ASP A 76 8.28 -3.15 5.33
C ASP A 76 8.02 -4.47 4.55
N LEU A 77 6.76 -4.90 4.46
CA LEU A 77 6.37 -6.00 3.57
C LEU A 77 6.45 -5.60 2.09
N LEU A 78 5.99 -4.38 1.77
CA LEU A 78 6.03 -3.87 0.41
C LEU A 78 7.47 -3.76 -0.13
N ARG A 79 8.44 -3.42 0.71
CA ARG A 79 9.87 -3.38 0.35
C ARG A 79 10.40 -4.72 -0.17
N GLN A 80 9.83 -5.84 0.26
CA GLN A 80 10.20 -7.19 -0.17
C GLN A 80 9.51 -7.62 -1.48
N THR A 81 8.59 -6.80 -2.00
CA THR A 81 7.83 -7.08 -3.21
C THR A 81 8.61 -6.64 -4.46
N PRO A 82 8.73 -7.47 -5.50
CA PRO A 82 9.42 -7.10 -6.72
C PRO A 82 8.79 -5.86 -7.38
N GLY A 83 9.62 -4.97 -7.92
CA GLY A 83 9.20 -3.74 -8.57
C GLY A 83 8.76 -2.62 -7.63
N VAL A 84 8.83 -2.81 -6.31
CA VAL A 84 8.45 -1.82 -5.31
C VAL A 84 9.68 -1.18 -4.66
N THR A 85 9.68 0.14 -4.59
CA THR A 85 10.68 0.93 -3.87
C THR A 85 10.00 1.66 -2.72
N VAL A 86 10.56 1.57 -1.53
CA VAL A 86 10.10 2.27 -0.33
C VAL A 86 11.14 3.29 0.10
N VAL A 87 10.71 4.53 0.23
CA VAL A 87 11.54 5.67 0.67
C VAL A 87 10.93 6.24 1.95
N ARG A 88 11.73 6.34 3.01
CA ARG A 88 11.28 6.77 4.35
C ARG A 88 12.16 7.91 4.88
N ASN A 89 11.54 8.92 5.47
CA ASN A 89 12.20 10.11 6.03
C ASN A 89 12.60 9.89 7.50
N GLY A 90 13.28 8.81 7.85
CA GLY A 90 13.66 8.52 9.24
C GLY A 90 13.11 7.23 9.79
N GLY A 91 12.68 7.23 11.06
CA GLY A 91 12.11 6.10 11.78
C GLY A 91 10.69 5.70 11.30
N ILE A 92 10.10 4.71 11.97
CA ILE A 92 8.71 4.31 11.74
C ILE A 92 7.77 5.49 12.05
N GLY A 93 6.73 5.68 11.24
CA GLY A 93 5.75 6.77 11.38
C GLY A 93 6.08 8.00 10.55
N THR A 94 7.34 8.21 10.17
CA THR A 94 7.72 9.33 9.30
C THR A 94 7.15 9.15 7.89
N THR A 95 7.17 10.21 7.09
CA THR A 95 6.69 10.17 5.71
C THR A 95 7.33 9.01 4.95
N THR A 96 6.50 8.09 4.48
CA THR A 96 6.91 6.88 3.78
C THR A 96 6.23 6.80 2.43
N SER A 97 7.01 6.88 1.37
CA SER A 97 6.59 6.83 -0.02
C SER A 97 6.77 5.43 -0.59
N VAL A 98 5.79 4.96 -1.35
CA VAL A 98 5.83 3.68 -2.06
C VAL A 98 5.71 3.94 -3.56
N SER A 99 6.73 3.57 -4.29
CA SER A 99 6.82 3.70 -5.75
C SER A 99 6.81 2.32 -6.40
N ILE A 100 6.07 2.15 -7.50
CA ILE A 100 5.97 0.89 -8.24
C ILE A 100 6.58 1.08 -9.63
N ARG A 101 7.55 0.21 -10.00
CA ARG A 101 8.24 0.23 -11.31
C ARG A 101 8.75 1.63 -11.68
N GLY A 102 9.34 2.35 -10.71
CA GLY A 102 9.91 3.69 -10.90
C GLY A 102 8.90 4.83 -11.10
N ALA A 103 7.61 4.60 -10.92
CA ALA A 103 6.60 5.67 -10.87
C ALA A 103 6.83 6.59 -9.67
N ASP A 104 6.26 7.78 -9.66
CA ASP A 104 6.23 8.60 -8.47
C ASP A 104 5.28 8.01 -7.42
N SER A 105 5.55 8.26 -6.14
CA SER A 105 4.75 7.70 -5.06
C SER A 105 3.28 8.14 -5.10
N ASP A 106 3.02 9.33 -5.62
CA ASP A 106 1.68 9.88 -5.83
C ASP A 106 0.94 9.30 -7.07
N GLN A 107 1.63 8.44 -7.82
CA GLN A 107 1.10 7.62 -8.91
C GLN A 107 0.78 6.18 -8.46
N THR A 108 0.83 5.91 -7.15
CA THR A 108 0.44 4.64 -6.53
C THR A 108 -0.86 4.84 -5.75
N VAL A 109 -1.89 4.07 -6.09
CA VAL A 109 -3.16 4.09 -5.36
C VAL A 109 -3.08 3.14 -4.17
N ALA A 110 -3.35 3.66 -2.98
CA ALA A 110 -3.53 2.88 -1.76
C ALA A 110 -5.02 2.63 -1.49
N LEU A 111 -5.38 1.39 -1.23
CA LEU A 111 -6.74 0.98 -0.90
C LEU A 111 -6.77 0.22 0.42
N ILE A 112 -7.86 0.36 1.17
CA ILE A 112 -8.25 -0.55 2.24
C ILE A 112 -9.63 -1.12 1.92
N ASP A 113 -9.74 -2.44 1.80
CA ASP A 113 -10.95 -3.14 1.36
C ASP A 113 -11.59 -2.54 0.08
N GLY A 114 -10.75 -2.08 -0.85
CA GLY A 114 -11.19 -1.42 -2.09
C GLY A 114 -11.54 0.06 -1.97
N ILE A 115 -11.45 0.66 -0.78
CA ILE A 115 -11.71 2.08 -0.55
C ILE A 115 -10.42 2.87 -0.71
N LYS A 116 -10.42 3.91 -1.54
CA LYS A 116 -9.25 4.73 -1.84
C LYS A 116 -8.84 5.62 -0.66
N LEU A 117 -7.55 5.56 -0.27
CA LEU A 117 -6.99 6.30 0.85
C LEU A 117 -6.23 7.59 0.45
N ASN A 118 -6.04 7.84 -0.85
CA ASN A 118 -5.28 8.99 -1.32
C ASN A 118 -5.87 10.33 -0.84
N ASP A 119 -5.00 11.25 -0.42
CA ASP A 119 -5.36 12.50 0.23
C ASP A 119 -5.35 13.66 -0.79
N PRO A 120 -6.50 14.33 -1.07
CA PRO A 120 -6.57 15.45 -1.99
C PRO A 120 -5.87 16.72 -1.48
N SER A 121 -5.52 16.79 -0.20
CA SER A 121 -4.76 17.91 0.39
C SER A 121 -3.25 17.70 0.33
N ALA A 122 -2.78 16.50 -0.01
CA ALA A 122 -1.36 16.25 -0.19
C ALA A 122 -0.85 16.88 -1.50
N PRO A 123 0.37 17.41 -1.54
CA PRO A 123 0.91 18.08 -2.73
C PRO A 123 0.79 17.24 -4.02
N GLY A 124 1.20 15.99 -3.99
CA GLY A 124 1.01 15.04 -5.11
C GLY A 124 -0.29 14.24 -5.04
N GLY A 125 -1.05 14.32 -3.95
CA GLY A 125 -2.24 13.49 -3.72
C GLY A 125 -1.95 12.02 -3.40
N GLY A 126 -0.68 11.67 -3.18
CA GLY A 126 -0.24 10.34 -2.78
C GLY A 126 -0.66 10.01 -1.34
N PHE A 127 -0.55 8.72 -1.02
CA PHE A 127 -0.81 8.22 0.33
C PHE A 127 0.51 8.07 1.10
N ASN A 128 0.53 8.48 2.38
CA ASN A 128 1.66 8.23 3.29
C ASN A 128 1.52 6.84 3.94
N PHE A 129 2.35 5.88 3.52
CA PHE A 129 2.34 4.51 4.04
C PHE A 129 2.97 4.37 5.43
N GLY A 130 3.53 5.44 6.01
CA GLY A 130 4.16 5.43 7.34
C GLY A 130 3.20 5.11 8.48
N ASN A 131 1.92 5.44 8.32
CA ASN A 131 0.88 5.28 9.35
C ASN A 131 0.08 3.98 9.22
N LEU A 132 0.38 3.11 8.26
CA LEU A 132 -0.34 1.85 8.06
C LEU A 132 0.29 0.71 8.87
N LEU A 133 -0.35 0.39 9.99
CA LEU A 133 0.00 -0.78 10.81
C LEU A 133 -0.64 -2.05 10.22
N ILE A 134 0.08 -3.17 10.31
CA ILE A 134 -0.38 -4.46 9.76
C ILE A 134 -1.53 -5.07 10.58
N GLY A 135 -1.62 -4.82 11.85
CA GLY A 135 -2.47 -5.44 12.89
C GLY A 135 -3.69 -6.24 12.42
N ASN A 136 -4.62 -5.63 11.68
CA ASN A 136 -5.84 -6.30 11.19
C ASN A 136 -5.82 -6.58 9.67
N ILE A 137 -4.67 -6.55 9.05
CA ILE A 137 -4.55 -6.89 7.63
C ILE A 137 -4.42 -8.41 7.49
N GLN A 138 -5.30 -8.99 6.69
CA GLN A 138 -5.29 -10.41 6.36
C GLN A 138 -4.48 -10.69 5.10
N ARG A 139 -4.48 -9.73 4.16
CA ARG A 139 -3.91 -9.90 2.83
C ARG A 139 -3.53 -8.56 2.23
N ILE A 140 -2.46 -8.52 1.45
CA ILE A 140 -2.05 -7.36 0.67
C ILE A 140 -1.94 -7.80 -0.79
N GLU A 141 -2.62 -7.11 -1.69
CA GLU A 141 -2.50 -7.30 -3.14
C GLU A 141 -1.79 -6.11 -3.75
N VAL A 142 -0.71 -6.36 -4.50
CA VAL A 142 0.07 -5.34 -5.22
C VAL A 142 -0.05 -5.59 -6.71
N LEU A 143 -0.81 -4.74 -7.39
CA LEU A 143 -0.90 -4.71 -8.86
C LEU A 143 0.13 -3.73 -9.40
N ARG A 144 0.94 -4.20 -10.35
CA ARG A 144 2.00 -3.40 -10.97
C ARG A 144 1.62 -3.02 -12.40
N GLY A 145 2.00 -1.80 -12.79
CA GLY A 145 1.59 -1.17 -14.05
C GLY A 145 0.29 -0.39 -13.93
N ALA A 146 -0.06 0.37 -14.96
CA ALA A 146 -1.21 1.27 -14.91
C ALA A 146 -2.53 0.51 -14.74
N GLN A 147 -3.37 0.99 -13.81
CA GLN A 147 -4.66 0.40 -13.44
C GLN A 147 -5.80 1.43 -13.52
N SER A 148 -5.63 2.48 -14.31
CA SER A 148 -6.60 3.58 -14.37
C SER A 148 -7.98 3.17 -14.86
N VAL A 149 -8.12 2.13 -15.67
CA VAL A 149 -9.42 1.64 -16.14
C VAL A 149 -10.35 1.28 -14.97
N LEU A 150 -9.87 0.55 -13.99
CA LEU A 150 -10.69 0.16 -12.84
C LEU A 150 -10.55 1.13 -11.65
N TRP A 151 -9.37 1.70 -11.41
CA TRP A 151 -9.08 2.46 -10.19
C TRP A 151 -8.97 3.97 -10.40
N GLY A 152 -9.13 4.43 -11.67
CA GLY A 152 -9.18 5.84 -12.04
C GLY A 152 -7.86 6.57 -11.90
N SER A 153 -7.98 7.86 -11.61
CA SER A 153 -6.83 8.76 -11.46
C SER A 153 -5.83 8.28 -10.42
N GLN A 154 -4.53 8.52 -10.65
CA GLN A 154 -3.35 8.18 -9.84
C GLN A 154 -2.86 6.72 -9.97
N ALA A 155 -3.62 5.81 -10.58
CA ALA A 155 -3.21 4.41 -10.75
C ALA A 155 -2.25 4.23 -11.94
N ILE A 156 -1.18 5.03 -12.05
CA ILE A 156 -0.16 4.97 -13.11
C ILE A 156 0.92 3.93 -12.79
N GLY A 157 1.45 3.94 -11.57
CA GLY A 157 2.46 2.98 -11.13
C GLY A 157 1.86 1.64 -10.77
N GLY A 158 0.73 1.65 -10.11
CA GLY A 158 0.01 0.47 -9.67
C GLY A 158 -0.96 0.76 -8.53
N VAL A 159 -1.42 -0.33 -7.92
CA VAL A 159 -2.38 -0.31 -6.82
C VAL A 159 -1.88 -1.23 -5.70
N VAL A 160 -1.94 -0.75 -4.47
CA VAL A 160 -1.73 -1.53 -3.24
C VAL A 160 -3.07 -1.61 -2.51
N ASN A 161 -3.64 -2.80 -2.41
CA ASN A 161 -4.91 -3.03 -1.72
C ASN A 161 -4.68 -3.86 -0.46
N LEU A 162 -5.03 -3.28 0.67
CA LEU A 162 -5.01 -3.88 1.99
C LEU A 162 -6.38 -4.48 2.26
N ILE A 163 -6.43 -5.78 2.48
CA ILE A 163 -7.66 -6.49 2.78
C ILE A 163 -7.64 -6.83 4.26
N THR A 164 -8.62 -6.32 5.00
CA THR A 164 -8.77 -6.57 6.43
C THR A 164 -9.30 -7.98 6.70
N ARG A 165 -9.16 -8.43 7.95
CA ARG A 165 -9.67 -9.74 8.36
C ARG A 165 -11.17 -9.82 8.14
N GLN A 166 -11.56 -10.81 7.35
CA GLN A 166 -12.96 -11.08 7.05
C GLN A 166 -13.58 -11.94 8.16
N PRO A 167 -14.88 -11.75 8.46
CA PRO A 167 -15.59 -12.58 9.42
C PRO A 167 -15.59 -14.05 9.00
N THR A 168 -15.31 -14.94 9.95
CA THR A 168 -15.37 -16.39 9.82
C THR A 168 -16.72 -16.94 10.28
N GLU A 169 -17.07 -18.17 9.92
CA GLU A 169 -18.32 -18.82 10.36
C GLU A 169 -18.37 -18.99 11.90
N GLN A 170 -17.22 -19.18 12.53
CA GLN A 170 -17.08 -19.22 14.00
C GLN A 170 -16.44 -17.94 14.52
N ILE A 171 -16.64 -17.65 15.81
CA ILE A 171 -15.97 -16.53 16.46
C ILE A 171 -14.46 -16.82 16.49
N ALA A 172 -13.68 -15.90 15.97
CA ALA A 172 -12.23 -15.91 15.99
C ALA A 172 -11.70 -14.69 16.72
N ILE A 173 -10.68 -14.90 17.55
CA ILE A 173 -9.98 -13.83 18.27
C ILE A 173 -8.51 -13.90 17.89
N ASN A 174 -7.94 -12.79 17.46
CA ASN A 174 -6.52 -12.67 17.17
C ASN A 174 -5.97 -11.49 17.98
N ALA A 175 -4.87 -11.70 18.68
CA ALA A 175 -4.17 -10.65 19.38
C ALA A 175 -2.66 -10.80 19.25
N ARG A 176 -1.94 -9.68 19.27
CA ARG A 176 -0.47 -9.61 19.28
C ARG A 176 -0.05 -8.53 20.24
N ALA A 177 0.96 -8.83 21.07
CA ALA A 177 1.66 -7.84 21.88
C ALA A 177 3.17 -8.02 21.69
N GLU A 178 3.90 -6.92 21.59
CA GLU A 178 5.33 -6.92 21.30
C GLU A 178 6.00 -5.72 21.94
N GLY A 179 7.27 -5.90 22.34
CA GLY A 179 8.14 -4.83 22.79
C GLY A 179 9.58 -5.06 22.34
N GLY A 180 10.40 -4.02 22.39
CA GLY A 180 11.79 -4.17 21.97
C GLY A 180 12.58 -2.88 21.78
N GLY A 181 13.48 -2.89 20.82
CA GLY A 181 14.40 -1.82 20.53
C GLY A 181 13.73 -0.45 20.37
N TYR A 182 14.47 0.61 20.61
CA TYR A 182 14.03 2.00 20.52
C TYR A 182 12.83 2.35 21.42
N GLY A 183 12.70 1.68 22.59
CA GLY A 183 11.55 1.88 23.49
C GLY A 183 10.21 1.47 22.87
N THR A 184 10.22 0.54 21.92
CA THR A 184 9.02 0.14 21.18
C THR A 184 8.11 -0.72 22.04
N ALA A 185 6.81 -0.40 22.03
CA ALA A 185 5.72 -1.22 22.54
C ALA A 185 4.53 -1.16 21.58
N GLN A 186 3.94 -2.32 21.28
CA GLN A 186 2.73 -2.39 20.47
C GLN A 186 1.79 -3.46 20.96
N GLY A 187 0.51 -3.24 20.72
CA GLY A 187 -0.55 -4.23 20.95
C GLY A 187 -1.64 -4.08 19.91
N PHE A 188 -2.16 -5.20 19.47
CA PHE A 188 -3.27 -5.25 18.52
C PHE A 188 -4.19 -6.42 18.87
N ALA A 189 -5.51 -6.21 18.74
CA ALA A 189 -6.51 -7.27 18.89
C ALA A 189 -7.61 -7.16 17.83
N ASN A 190 -8.15 -8.29 17.44
CA ASN A 190 -9.29 -8.42 16.53
C ASN A 190 -10.22 -9.50 17.03
N VAL A 191 -11.52 -9.25 16.92
CA VAL A 191 -12.58 -10.24 17.06
C VAL A 191 -13.43 -10.24 15.81
N SER A 192 -13.73 -11.41 15.29
CA SER A 192 -14.56 -11.56 14.09
C SER A 192 -15.44 -12.80 14.20
N GLY A 193 -16.55 -12.82 13.46
CA GLY A 193 -17.44 -13.97 13.44
C GLY A 193 -18.76 -13.69 12.74
N LYS A 194 -19.59 -14.74 12.63
CA LYS A 194 -20.92 -14.69 12.03
C LYS A 194 -21.96 -15.24 12.99
N MET A 195 -23.07 -14.55 13.13
CA MET A 195 -24.20 -14.97 13.95
C MET A 195 -25.50 -14.73 13.17
N GLY A 196 -26.09 -15.81 12.66
CA GLY A 196 -27.27 -15.74 11.80
C GLY A 196 -27.02 -14.88 10.55
N PRO A 197 -27.83 -13.84 10.27
CA PRO A 197 -27.67 -13.00 9.10
C PRO A 197 -26.57 -11.94 9.25
N VAL A 198 -25.94 -11.82 10.42
CA VAL A 198 -24.94 -10.78 10.74
C VAL A 198 -23.55 -11.38 10.75
N SER A 199 -22.63 -10.75 10.03
CA SER A 199 -21.19 -11.03 10.07
C SER A 199 -20.46 -9.76 10.48
N ALA A 200 -19.48 -9.86 11.38
CA ALA A 200 -18.76 -8.70 11.87
C ALA A 200 -17.27 -9.02 12.12
N SER A 201 -16.43 -8.02 11.92
CA SER A 201 -15.03 -8.01 12.34
C SER A 201 -14.72 -6.65 12.93
N LEU A 202 -14.08 -6.63 14.09
CA LEU A 202 -13.66 -5.41 14.78
C LEU A 202 -12.23 -5.60 15.27
N GLY A 203 -11.36 -4.66 14.95
CA GLY A 203 -9.97 -4.68 15.39
C GLY A 203 -9.46 -3.31 15.76
N GLY A 204 -8.45 -3.28 16.63
CA GLY A 204 -7.81 -2.05 17.02
C GLY A 204 -6.47 -2.31 17.69
N GLY A 205 -5.62 -1.29 17.71
CA GLY A 205 -4.31 -1.41 18.31
C GLY A 205 -3.61 -0.09 18.52
N TYR A 206 -2.49 -0.21 19.20
CA TYR A 206 -1.58 0.86 19.53
C TYR A 206 -0.16 0.47 19.15
N TYR A 207 0.59 1.44 18.65
CA TYR A 207 2.03 1.37 18.45
C TYR A 207 2.68 2.61 19.04
N GLY A 208 3.74 2.44 19.81
CA GLY A 208 4.57 3.52 20.35
C GLY A 208 6.03 3.16 20.32
N THR A 209 6.89 4.13 20.01
CA THR A 209 8.36 4.02 20.04
C THR A 209 8.97 5.37 20.37
N ASP A 210 10.12 5.36 21.07
CA ASP A 210 10.94 6.56 21.24
C ASP A 210 11.67 6.92 19.93
N GLY A 211 11.81 5.96 19.00
CA GLY A 211 12.41 6.17 17.69
C GLY A 211 13.93 6.40 17.68
N ILE A 212 14.36 7.01 16.60
CA ILE A 212 15.73 7.46 16.32
C ILE A 212 15.65 8.89 15.78
N SER A 213 16.72 9.68 15.82
CA SER A 213 16.76 10.97 15.10
C SER A 213 16.55 10.75 13.60
N ALA A 214 15.63 11.51 12.99
CA ALA A 214 15.45 11.52 11.55
C ALA A 214 16.63 12.20 10.86
N TYR A 215 17.29 13.17 11.49
CA TYR A 215 18.56 13.73 11.03
C TYR A 215 19.71 12.74 11.31
N ALA A 216 20.34 12.19 10.25
CA ALA A 216 21.32 11.11 10.38
C ALA A 216 22.51 11.39 11.34
N PRO A 217 23.07 12.63 11.43
CA PRO A 217 24.06 12.98 12.43
C PRO A 217 23.47 13.33 13.80
N GLY A 218 22.14 13.44 13.91
CA GLY A 218 21.44 13.82 15.14
C GLY A 218 21.52 12.78 16.24
N THR A 219 21.20 13.19 17.45
CA THR A 219 21.27 12.35 18.66
C THR A 219 19.97 12.34 19.47
N GLU A 220 19.03 13.19 19.14
CA GLU A 220 17.70 13.15 19.76
C GLU A 220 16.91 11.94 19.28
N ARG A 221 15.71 11.76 19.79
CA ARG A 221 14.84 10.66 19.41
C ARG A 221 13.52 11.21 18.89
N ASP A 222 13.26 10.91 17.61
CA ASP A 222 11.98 11.20 16.98
C ASP A 222 10.99 10.08 17.27
N GLY A 223 10.18 10.30 18.29
CA GLY A 223 9.19 9.34 18.73
C GLY A 223 8.02 9.23 17.76
N TYR A 224 7.34 8.10 17.83
CA TYR A 224 6.11 7.85 17.07
C TYR A 224 5.09 7.13 17.91
N ARG A 225 3.82 7.55 17.80
CA ARG A 225 2.68 6.85 18.38
C ARG A 225 1.51 6.84 17.42
N ASN A 226 0.80 5.72 17.37
CA ASN A 226 -0.34 5.53 16.48
C ASN A 226 -1.41 4.70 17.20
N TYR A 227 -2.64 5.17 17.11
CA TYR A 227 -3.85 4.43 17.47
C TYR A 227 -4.60 4.12 16.19
N ALA A 228 -4.90 2.85 15.94
CA ALA A 228 -5.64 2.42 14.77
C ALA A 228 -6.82 1.54 15.17
N ALA A 229 -7.93 1.72 14.49
CA ALA A 229 -9.11 0.87 14.62
C ALA A 229 -9.74 0.65 13.25
N ASN A 230 -10.32 -0.53 13.06
CA ASN A 230 -11.09 -0.82 11.87
C ASN A 230 -12.20 -1.81 12.17
N GLY A 231 -13.25 -1.78 11.38
CA GLY A 231 -14.37 -2.69 11.53
C GLY A 231 -15.12 -2.89 10.23
N SER A 232 -15.75 -4.05 10.14
CA SER A 232 -16.70 -4.39 9.08
C SER A 232 -17.93 -5.06 9.67
N LEU A 233 -19.09 -4.76 9.09
CA LEU A 233 -20.38 -5.33 9.43
C LEU A 233 -21.13 -5.67 8.17
N GLY A 234 -21.45 -6.95 7.97
CA GLY A 234 -22.28 -7.45 6.90
C GLY A 234 -23.63 -7.93 7.45
N ILE A 235 -24.72 -7.55 6.80
CA ILE A 235 -26.08 -7.95 7.17
C ILE A 235 -26.78 -8.53 5.95
N ALA A 236 -27.10 -9.82 5.96
CA ALA A 236 -27.94 -10.45 4.94
C ALA A 236 -29.40 -10.05 5.20
N LEU A 237 -29.97 -9.21 4.33
CA LEU A 237 -31.37 -8.76 4.40
C LEU A 237 -32.32 -9.79 3.79
N ALA A 238 -31.87 -10.48 2.76
CA ALA A 238 -32.55 -11.56 2.06
C ALA A 238 -31.49 -12.52 1.47
N ARG A 239 -31.93 -13.61 0.84
CA ARG A 239 -31.02 -14.59 0.23
C ARG A 239 -29.97 -13.97 -0.70
N ASP A 240 -30.39 -12.97 -1.50
CA ASP A 240 -29.58 -12.38 -2.56
C ASP A 240 -29.35 -10.87 -2.35
N VAL A 241 -29.65 -10.34 -1.15
CA VAL A 241 -29.49 -8.93 -0.81
C VAL A 241 -28.79 -8.77 0.52
N SER A 242 -27.73 -7.96 0.55
CA SER A 242 -26.99 -7.67 1.77
C SER A 242 -26.53 -6.21 1.83
N VAL A 243 -26.31 -5.74 3.05
CA VAL A 243 -25.66 -4.45 3.34
C VAL A 243 -24.30 -4.73 3.95
N ASP A 244 -23.29 -3.98 3.53
CA ASP A 244 -21.97 -3.98 4.16
C ASP A 244 -21.58 -2.56 4.60
N LEU A 245 -21.10 -2.47 5.83
CA LEU A 245 -20.55 -1.25 6.43
C LEU A 245 -19.09 -1.51 6.78
N ARG A 246 -18.21 -0.54 6.51
CA ARG A 246 -16.78 -0.62 6.83
C ARG A 246 -16.29 0.69 7.38
N GLY A 247 -15.39 0.62 8.32
CA GLY A 247 -14.75 1.78 8.92
C GLY A 247 -13.27 1.53 9.17
N PHE A 248 -12.48 2.58 9.01
CA PHE A 248 -11.07 2.62 9.38
C PHE A 248 -10.77 3.98 10.00
N TYR A 249 -10.01 3.95 11.09
CA TYR A 249 -9.56 5.14 11.80
C TYR A 249 -8.09 5.00 12.16
N THR A 250 -7.35 6.08 12.02
CA THR A 250 -6.00 6.18 12.57
C THR A 250 -5.76 7.59 13.10
N ASN A 251 -5.06 7.68 14.25
CA ASN A 251 -4.56 8.91 14.81
C ASN A 251 -3.11 8.70 15.20
N SER A 252 -2.23 9.51 14.63
CA SER A 252 -0.80 9.38 14.83
C SER A 252 -0.13 10.70 15.14
N ARG A 253 0.93 10.64 15.94
CA ARG A 253 1.90 11.71 16.14
C ARG A 253 3.29 11.19 15.86
N THR A 254 4.04 11.94 15.07
CA THR A 254 5.41 11.65 14.67
C THR A 254 6.26 12.87 14.97
N ASP A 255 7.29 12.72 15.79
CA ASP A 255 8.30 13.75 15.97
C ASP A 255 9.20 13.75 14.71
N ILE A 256 9.61 14.93 14.24
CA ILE A 256 10.31 15.13 12.96
C ILE A 256 11.38 16.18 13.10
N ASP A 257 12.38 16.11 12.23
CA ASP A 257 13.42 17.12 12.09
C ASP A 257 13.10 18.15 11.00
N GLY A 258 13.64 19.35 11.16
CA GLY A 258 13.34 20.50 10.33
C GLY A 258 14.56 21.30 9.90
N PHE A 259 14.34 22.58 9.59
CA PHE A 259 15.35 23.50 9.09
C PHE A 259 15.40 24.76 10.00
N PRO A 260 15.97 24.65 11.21
CA PRO A 260 15.94 25.73 12.18
C PRO A 260 16.74 26.97 11.73
N PRO A 261 16.25 28.18 12.08
CA PRO A 261 16.99 29.43 11.85
C PRO A 261 18.29 29.43 12.70
N PRO A 262 19.31 30.26 12.37
CA PRO A 262 19.32 31.21 11.26
C PRO A 262 19.79 30.62 9.93
N ASN A 263 20.36 29.41 9.92
CA ASN A 263 21.02 28.83 8.75
C ASN A 263 20.06 28.07 7.84
N PHE A 264 18.90 27.67 8.33
CA PHE A 264 17.92 26.87 7.60
C PHE A 264 18.56 25.59 6.98
N THR A 265 19.48 24.97 7.72
CA THR A 265 20.05 23.67 7.39
C THR A 265 19.29 22.59 8.12
N PHE A 266 19.13 21.42 7.47
CA PHE A 266 18.46 20.27 8.09
C PHE A 266 19.20 19.85 9.37
N GLY A 267 18.47 19.65 10.45
CA GLY A 267 19.01 19.31 11.77
C GLY A 267 17.93 18.99 12.79
N ASP A 268 18.37 18.55 13.97
CA ASP A 268 17.50 18.20 15.09
C ASP A 268 16.59 19.37 15.48
N THR A 269 15.29 19.13 15.58
CA THR A 269 14.27 20.13 16.00
C THR A 269 13.20 19.43 16.84
N ARG A 270 12.41 20.21 17.60
CA ARG A 270 11.27 19.67 18.37
C ARG A 270 9.95 19.65 17.57
N GLU A 271 10.05 19.72 16.26
CA GLU A 271 8.88 19.69 15.39
C GLU A 271 8.18 18.35 15.45
N TYR A 272 6.86 18.35 15.22
CA TYR A 272 6.10 17.11 15.10
C TYR A 272 4.92 17.28 14.13
N GLY A 273 4.51 16.13 13.56
CA GLY A 273 3.32 16.03 12.74
C GLY A 273 2.23 15.22 13.43
N ASP A 274 1.01 15.75 13.46
CA ASP A 274 -0.20 15.04 13.84
C ASP A 274 -1.01 14.69 12.59
N VAL A 275 -1.48 13.44 12.48
CA VAL A 275 -2.34 12.99 11.39
C VAL A 275 -3.52 12.22 11.95
N GLU A 276 -4.71 12.67 11.60
CA GLU A 276 -5.96 11.95 11.87
C GLU A 276 -6.65 11.60 10.57
N GLN A 277 -7.04 10.33 10.41
CA GLN A 277 -7.73 9.86 9.22
C GLN A 277 -8.95 9.01 9.57
N TRP A 278 -10.07 9.33 8.91
CA TRP A 278 -11.32 8.58 8.95
C TRP A 278 -11.67 8.05 7.57
N VAL A 279 -12.08 6.79 7.51
CA VAL A 279 -12.61 6.16 6.30
C VAL A 279 -13.90 5.45 6.67
N GLY A 280 -14.97 5.75 5.96
CA GLY A 280 -16.27 5.10 6.11
C GLY A 280 -16.78 4.60 4.77
N TYR A 281 -17.46 3.45 4.78
CA TYR A 281 -18.12 2.88 3.62
C TYR A 281 -19.45 2.25 3.98
N ALA A 282 -20.45 2.46 3.13
CA ALA A 282 -21.73 1.77 3.18
C ALA A 282 -22.08 1.23 1.79
N GLY A 283 -22.38 -0.06 1.69
CA GLY A 283 -22.69 -0.75 0.44
C GLY A 283 -23.98 -1.54 0.53
N LEU A 284 -24.75 -1.53 -0.56
CA LEU A 284 -25.89 -2.41 -0.83
C LEU A 284 -25.51 -3.36 -1.95
N ASN A 285 -25.55 -4.65 -1.70
CA ASN A 285 -25.25 -5.69 -2.66
C ASN A 285 -26.53 -6.46 -3.02
N ALA A 286 -26.70 -6.75 -4.30
CA ALA A 286 -27.80 -7.56 -4.79
C ALA A 286 -27.33 -8.50 -5.89
N ALA A 287 -27.60 -9.80 -5.72
CA ALA A 287 -27.39 -10.81 -6.75
C ALA A 287 -28.70 -11.04 -7.51
N LEU A 288 -28.65 -11.02 -8.84
CA LEU A 288 -29.77 -11.22 -9.74
C LEU A 288 -29.48 -12.37 -10.69
N PHE A 289 -30.53 -12.93 -11.30
CA PHE A 289 -30.42 -14.00 -12.29
C PHE A 289 -29.64 -15.22 -11.75
N ASP A 290 -30.05 -15.73 -10.57
CA ASP A 290 -29.43 -16.85 -9.86
C ASP A 290 -27.92 -16.64 -9.61
N GLY A 291 -27.54 -15.40 -9.24
CA GLY A 291 -26.16 -15.04 -8.93
C GLY A 291 -25.28 -14.75 -10.15
N ARG A 292 -25.84 -14.70 -11.37
CA ARG A 292 -25.06 -14.36 -12.57
C ARG A 292 -24.70 -12.88 -12.65
N LEU A 293 -25.51 -12.00 -12.07
CA LEU A 293 -25.27 -10.57 -12.02
C LEU A 293 -25.22 -10.11 -10.55
N HIS A 294 -24.06 -9.68 -10.12
CA HIS A 294 -23.88 -9.03 -8.81
C HIS A 294 -23.84 -7.52 -8.99
N ASN A 295 -24.70 -6.83 -8.28
CA ASN A 295 -24.78 -5.38 -8.27
C ASN A 295 -24.34 -4.87 -6.90
N ARG A 296 -23.57 -3.79 -6.88
CA ARG A 296 -23.11 -3.09 -5.70
C ARG A 296 -23.34 -1.60 -5.86
N PHE A 297 -24.06 -1.00 -4.95
CA PHE A 297 -24.18 0.45 -4.78
C PHE A 297 -23.43 0.83 -3.51
N GLY A 298 -22.52 1.77 -3.61
CA GLY A 298 -21.66 2.14 -2.49
C GLY A 298 -21.52 3.63 -2.30
N TYR A 299 -21.36 4.03 -1.05
CA TYR A 299 -20.91 5.36 -0.66
C TYR A 299 -19.65 5.23 0.21
N ALA A 300 -18.58 5.92 -0.18
CA ALA A 300 -17.35 6.01 0.58
C ALA A 300 -17.09 7.47 0.98
N HIS A 301 -16.62 7.66 2.20
CA HIS A 301 -16.16 8.93 2.74
C HIS A 301 -14.77 8.77 3.33
N THR A 302 -13.86 9.69 2.97
CA THR A 302 -12.54 9.79 3.61
C THR A 302 -12.29 11.22 4.08
N ASP A 303 -11.75 11.37 5.29
CA ASP A 303 -11.35 12.65 5.88
C ASP A 303 -9.94 12.49 6.45
N THR A 304 -9.03 13.38 6.09
CA THR A 304 -7.64 13.40 6.59
C THR A 304 -7.33 14.81 7.05
N ASP A 305 -6.98 14.97 8.34
CA ASP A 305 -6.47 16.22 8.93
C ASP A 305 -4.99 16.02 9.27
N ARG A 306 -4.12 16.85 8.70
CA ARG A 306 -2.67 16.84 8.95
C ARG A 306 -2.22 18.19 9.47
N ARG A 307 -1.39 18.17 10.51
CA ARG A 307 -0.79 19.37 11.10
C ARG A 307 0.69 19.15 11.33
N ASN A 308 1.48 20.16 11.03
CA ASN A 308 2.88 20.23 11.48
C ASN A 308 2.98 21.35 12.50
N ILE A 309 3.61 21.03 13.61
CA ILE A 309 3.78 21.94 14.76
C ILE A 309 5.28 22.09 15.02
N ASP A 310 5.73 23.32 15.08
CA ASP A 310 7.04 23.71 15.60
C ASP A 310 6.81 24.41 16.96
N PRO A 311 7.12 23.79 18.09
CA PRO A 311 6.94 24.39 19.41
C PRO A 311 7.80 25.66 19.63
N ASP A 312 8.87 25.79 18.87
CA ASP A 312 9.79 26.94 18.93
C ASP A 312 9.47 28.02 17.88
N GLY A 313 8.52 27.72 16.99
CA GLY A 313 8.09 28.61 15.90
C GLY A 313 7.04 29.65 16.32
N ASP A 314 6.96 30.73 15.58
CA ASP A 314 5.89 31.73 15.66
C ASP A 314 5.37 32.01 14.24
N PRO A 315 4.16 31.52 13.87
CA PRO A 315 3.23 30.71 14.67
C PRO A 315 3.72 29.27 14.89
N THR A 316 3.26 28.64 15.97
CA THR A 316 3.61 27.24 16.29
C THR A 316 3.04 26.24 15.28
N GLU A 317 1.83 26.45 14.72
CA GLU A 317 1.30 25.64 13.63
C GLU A 317 1.92 26.11 12.31
N THR A 318 2.88 25.34 11.79
CA THR A 318 3.61 25.66 10.55
C THR A 318 2.87 25.20 9.30
N PHE A 319 2.03 24.18 9.41
CA PHE A 319 1.20 23.69 8.32
C PHE A 319 -0.07 23.01 8.84
N ARG A 320 -1.18 23.22 8.15
CA ARG A 320 -2.39 22.41 8.27
C ARG A 320 -2.98 22.08 6.91
N GLY A 321 -3.31 20.82 6.67
CA GLY A 321 -3.98 20.35 5.47
C GLY A 321 -5.15 19.44 5.81
N ILE A 322 -6.33 19.72 5.25
CA ILE A 322 -7.54 18.89 5.40
C ILE A 322 -7.99 18.44 4.02
N GLY A 323 -8.04 17.13 3.82
CA GLY A 323 -8.49 16.49 2.59
C GLY A 323 -9.74 15.64 2.81
N ARG A 324 -10.77 15.81 1.97
CA ARG A 324 -12.03 15.06 2.03
C ARG A 324 -12.41 14.53 0.67
N ASN A 325 -12.80 13.25 0.61
CA ASN A 325 -13.42 12.66 -0.57
C ASN A 325 -14.76 12.03 -0.21
N ASP A 326 -15.76 12.33 -1.04
CA ASP A 326 -17.06 11.66 -1.05
C ASP A 326 -17.21 10.95 -2.39
N ARG A 327 -17.41 9.64 -2.38
CA ARG A 327 -17.61 8.84 -3.58
C ARG A 327 -18.91 8.06 -3.51
N LEU A 328 -19.75 8.25 -4.53
CA LEU A 328 -20.87 7.36 -4.85
C LEU A 328 -20.42 6.45 -5.99
N GLU A 329 -20.65 5.16 -5.86
CA GLU A 329 -20.28 4.17 -6.86
C GLU A 329 -21.41 3.17 -7.14
N TYR A 330 -21.50 2.78 -8.39
CA TYR A 330 -22.21 1.58 -8.82
C TYR A 330 -21.24 0.67 -9.53
N GLN A 331 -21.26 -0.61 -9.18
CA GLN A 331 -20.49 -1.66 -9.85
C GLN A 331 -21.39 -2.85 -10.14
N GLY A 332 -21.35 -3.32 -11.37
CA GLY A 332 -21.91 -4.58 -11.79
C GLY A 332 -20.81 -5.57 -12.16
N THR A 333 -20.95 -6.84 -11.75
CA THR A 333 -20.14 -7.94 -12.27
C THR A 333 -21.06 -9.03 -12.77
N ALA A 334 -20.83 -9.52 -13.99
CA ALA A 334 -21.70 -10.45 -14.65
C ALA A 334 -20.95 -11.67 -15.21
N ASN A 335 -21.37 -12.86 -14.84
CA ASN A 335 -21.05 -14.09 -15.54
C ASN A 335 -22.04 -14.25 -16.73
N VAL A 336 -21.70 -13.62 -17.87
CA VAL A 336 -22.58 -13.60 -19.07
C VAL A 336 -22.73 -15.00 -19.62
N THR A 337 -21.61 -15.73 -19.70
CA THR A 337 -21.54 -17.17 -19.98
C THR A 337 -20.44 -17.79 -19.11
N SER A 338 -20.23 -19.09 -19.19
CA SER A 338 -19.07 -19.75 -18.55
C SER A 338 -17.72 -19.25 -19.07
N ALA A 339 -17.69 -18.69 -20.29
CA ALA A 339 -16.48 -18.18 -20.94
C ALA A 339 -16.38 -16.66 -20.93
N VAL A 340 -17.42 -15.91 -20.51
CA VAL A 340 -17.48 -14.45 -20.61
C VAL A 340 -17.87 -13.84 -19.28
N PHE A 341 -16.96 -13.03 -18.74
CA PHE A 341 -17.14 -12.28 -17.50
C PHE A 341 -17.01 -10.78 -17.78
N ALA A 342 -17.93 -10.00 -17.26
CA ALA A 342 -17.94 -8.54 -17.41
C ALA A 342 -17.90 -7.84 -16.04
N THR A 343 -17.14 -6.74 -15.97
CA THR A 343 -17.17 -5.77 -14.87
C THR A 343 -17.49 -4.41 -15.46
N PHE A 344 -18.43 -3.68 -14.91
CA PHE A 344 -18.81 -2.34 -15.37
C PHE A 344 -19.27 -1.49 -14.21
N GLY A 345 -19.23 -0.18 -14.37
CA GLY A 345 -19.68 0.71 -13.31
C GLY A 345 -19.63 2.18 -13.65
N ALA A 346 -20.13 2.96 -12.70
CA ALA A 346 -20.10 4.41 -12.72
C ALA A 346 -19.74 4.93 -11.33
N GLU A 347 -18.97 6.01 -11.28
CA GLU A 347 -18.50 6.63 -10.05
C GLU A 347 -18.69 8.15 -10.13
N ARG A 348 -19.05 8.76 -9.01
CA ARG A 348 -19.00 10.20 -8.81
C ARG A 348 -18.21 10.51 -7.57
N GLU A 349 -17.06 11.16 -7.75
CA GLU A 349 -16.20 11.59 -6.66
C GLU A 349 -16.25 13.11 -6.51
N VAL A 350 -16.29 13.58 -5.27
CA VAL A 350 -16.20 14.99 -4.90
C VAL A 350 -15.06 15.14 -3.90
N SER A 351 -13.96 15.73 -4.35
CA SER A 351 -12.81 16.03 -3.51
C SER A 351 -12.86 17.47 -3.02
N ARG A 352 -12.49 17.68 -1.76
CA ARG A 352 -12.33 19.01 -1.15
C ARG A 352 -11.01 19.05 -0.41
N PHE A 353 -10.38 20.20 -0.42
CA PHE A 353 -9.22 20.46 0.41
C PHE A 353 -9.26 21.83 1.04
N SER A 354 -8.56 21.99 2.15
CA SER A 354 -8.10 23.27 2.66
C SER A 354 -6.67 23.14 3.16
N SER A 355 -5.88 24.19 2.99
CA SER A 355 -4.53 24.24 3.54
C SER A 355 -4.18 25.66 3.99
N SER A 356 -3.31 25.73 4.99
CA SER A 356 -2.66 26.97 5.46
C SER A 356 -1.23 26.66 5.86
N SER A 357 -0.32 27.61 5.68
CA SER A 357 1.09 27.50 6.07
C SER A 357 1.47 28.74 6.86
N TYR A 358 2.19 28.56 7.98
CA TYR A 358 2.74 29.64 8.82
C TYR A 358 1.74 30.75 9.16
N GLY A 359 0.50 30.38 9.56
CA GLY A 359 -0.55 31.34 9.89
C GLY A 359 -1.09 32.15 8.71
N GLY A 360 -0.70 31.82 7.49
CA GLY A 360 -1.17 32.46 6.27
C GLY A 360 -2.65 32.19 5.96
N PRO A 361 -3.21 32.82 4.92
CA PRO A 361 -4.60 32.64 4.54
C PRO A 361 -4.93 31.18 4.21
N VAL A 362 -6.10 30.71 4.67
CA VAL A 362 -6.59 29.38 4.35
C VAL A 362 -7.02 29.32 2.88
N THR A 363 -6.32 28.52 2.10
CA THR A 363 -6.70 28.20 0.73
C THR A 363 -7.68 27.03 0.74
N ARG A 364 -8.70 27.06 -0.12
CA ARG A 364 -9.72 26.01 -0.25
C ARG A 364 -9.97 25.67 -1.70
N GLY A 365 -10.28 24.40 -1.95
CA GLY A 365 -10.59 23.93 -3.29
C GLY A 365 -11.59 22.79 -3.31
N ARG A 366 -12.23 22.60 -4.47
CA ARG A 366 -13.19 21.53 -4.74
C ARG A 366 -13.06 21.05 -6.17
N ALA A 367 -13.04 19.73 -6.34
CA ALA A 367 -13.12 19.09 -7.65
C ALA A 367 -14.26 18.08 -7.68
N ARG A 368 -14.78 17.80 -8.88
CA ARG A 368 -15.75 16.75 -9.16
C ARG A 368 -15.25 15.92 -10.32
N LEU A 369 -15.33 14.62 -10.14
CA LEU A 369 -14.99 13.65 -11.17
C LEU A 369 -16.19 12.72 -11.35
N PHE A 370 -16.67 12.59 -12.57
CA PHE A 370 -17.64 11.57 -12.97
C PHE A 370 -16.94 10.56 -13.88
N SER A 371 -17.19 9.29 -13.67
CA SER A 371 -16.49 8.24 -14.40
C SER A 371 -17.44 7.11 -14.78
N VAL A 372 -17.22 6.55 -15.97
CA VAL A 372 -17.86 5.30 -16.41
C VAL A 372 -16.76 4.35 -16.89
N TYR A 373 -16.90 3.07 -16.57
CA TYR A 373 -15.92 2.07 -16.97
C TYR A 373 -16.56 0.73 -17.30
N GLY A 374 -15.87 -0.04 -18.13
CA GLY A 374 -16.22 -1.40 -18.45
C GLY A 374 -14.98 -2.23 -18.76
N GLN A 375 -15.03 -3.50 -18.37
CA GLN A 375 -14.01 -4.51 -18.63
C GLN A 375 -14.69 -5.81 -19.00
N LEU A 376 -14.20 -6.48 -20.04
CA LEU A 376 -14.67 -7.77 -20.50
C LEU A 376 -13.51 -8.77 -20.50
N ALA A 377 -13.69 -9.89 -19.83
CA ALA A 377 -12.78 -11.04 -19.86
C ALA A 377 -13.46 -12.19 -20.62
N VAL A 378 -12.73 -12.76 -21.58
CA VAL A 378 -13.20 -13.87 -22.42
C VAL A 378 -12.20 -15.02 -22.32
N THR A 379 -12.70 -16.22 -22.02
CA THR A 379 -11.92 -17.47 -21.95
C THR A 379 -12.38 -18.40 -23.10
N PRO A 380 -11.85 -18.17 -24.33
CA PRO A 380 -12.34 -18.91 -25.52
C PRO A 380 -12.00 -20.39 -25.51
N ILE A 381 -10.89 -20.74 -24.86
CA ILE A 381 -10.46 -22.12 -24.62
C ILE A 381 -9.90 -22.24 -23.21
N THR A 382 -9.92 -23.42 -22.64
CA THR A 382 -9.35 -23.69 -21.31
C THR A 382 -7.89 -23.20 -21.24
N GLY A 383 -7.58 -22.44 -20.20
CA GLY A 383 -6.25 -21.89 -19.95
C GLY A 383 -5.91 -20.61 -20.72
N LEU A 384 -6.75 -20.12 -21.65
CA LEU A 384 -6.54 -18.84 -22.35
C LEU A 384 -7.61 -17.84 -21.93
N THR A 385 -7.22 -16.74 -21.31
CA THR A 385 -8.12 -15.63 -21.00
C THR A 385 -7.57 -14.34 -21.61
N ALA A 386 -8.41 -13.61 -22.33
CA ALA A 386 -8.15 -12.28 -22.85
C ALA A 386 -9.09 -11.28 -22.15
N THR A 387 -8.55 -10.15 -21.70
CA THR A 387 -9.30 -9.10 -21.00
C THR A 387 -9.07 -7.77 -21.69
N GLY A 388 -10.15 -7.02 -21.96
CA GLY A 388 -10.11 -5.66 -22.50
C GLY A 388 -10.97 -4.72 -21.65
N GLY A 389 -10.52 -3.49 -21.47
CA GLY A 389 -11.23 -2.52 -20.64
C GLY A 389 -11.08 -1.10 -21.15
N VAL A 390 -12.09 -0.27 -20.85
CA VAL A 390 -12.14 1.16 -21.15
C VAL A 390 -12.75 1.92 -19.97
N ARG A 391 -12.23 3.11 -19.72
CA ARG A 391 -12.77 4.07 -18.76
C ARG A 391 -12.78 5.45 -19.39
N HIS A 392 -13.86 6.20 -19.14
CA HIS A 392 -13.96 7.62 -19.41
C HIS A 392 -14.22 8.39 -18.12
N ASP A 393 -13.38 9.39 -17.88
CA ASP A 393 -13.45 10.29 -16.73
C ASP A 393 -13.75 11.69 -17.23
N ASP A 394 -14.75 12.38 -16.62
CA ASP A 394 -15.08 13.77 -16.86
C ASP A 394 -14.84 14.60 -15.58
N HIS A 395 -13.83 15.46 -15.63
CA HIS A 395 -13.41 16.28 -14.52
C HIS A 395 -13.79 17.75 -14.75
N ASN A 396 -14.37 18.38 -13.74
CA ASN A 396 -14.93 19.73 -13.84
C ASN A 396 -13.89 20.85 -14.11
N VAL A 397 -12.57 20.56 -14.07
CA VAL A 397 -11.50 21.55 -14.32
C VAL A 397 -10.82 21.33 -15.66
N PHE A 398 -10.43 20.10 -16.01
CA PHE A 398 -9.65 19.81 -17.22
C PHE A 398 -10.39 18.93 -18.24
N GLY A 399 -11.70 18.67 -18.03
CA GLY A 399 -12.52 17.93 -19.00
C GLY A 399 -12.29 16.43 -19.01
N GLY A 400 -12.49 15.81 -20.18
CA GLY A 400 -12.51 14.36 -20.35
C GLY A 400 -11.12 13.72 -20.49
N ALA A 401 -10.99 12.53 -19.91
CA ALA A 401 -9.87 11.62 -20.16
C ALA A 401 -10.40 10.20 -20.41
N THR A 402 -9.91 9.55 -21.47
CA THR A 402 -10.25 8.16 -21.76
C THR A 402 -8.99 7.31 -21.67
N THR A 403 -9.07 6.17 -20.99
CA THR A 403 -7.98 5.20 -20.85
C THR A 403 -8.43 3.81 -21.26
N PHE A 404 -7.49 3.06 -21.86
CA PHE A 404 -7.70 1.70 -22.33
C PHE A 404 -6.75 0.74 -21.61
N SER A 405 -7.18 -0.52 -21.50
CA SER A 405 -6.31 -1.62 -21.07
C SER A 405 -6.64 -2.90 -21.84
N GLY A 406 -5.64 -3.73 -22.02
CA GLY A 406 -5.77 -5.06 -22.59
C GLY A 406 -4.78 -6.01 -21.94
N SER A 407 -5.17 -7.25 -21.66
CA SER A 407 -4.25 -8.26 -21.14
C SER A 407 -4.64 -9.65 -21.64
N GLY A 408 -3.65 -10.52 -21.69
CA GLY A 408 -3.82 -11.93 -22.00
C GLY A 408 -3.04 -12.81 -21.02
N VAL A 409 -3.61 -13.94 -20.67
CA VAL A 409 -2.94 -14.99 -19.92
C VAL A 409 -3.21 -16.33 -20.58
N TYR A 410 -2.16 -17.15 -20.72
CA TYR A 410 -2.26 -18.47 -21.28
C TYR A 410 -1.54 -19.49 -20.41
N SER A 411 -2.28 -20.48 -19.92
CA SER A 411 -1.81 -21.55 -19.05
C SER A 411 -2.10 -22.92 -19.70
N PRO A 412 -1.28 -23.39 -20.68
CA PRO A 412 -1.59 -24.55 -21.51
C PRO A 412 -1.56 -25.90 -20.77
N ASN A 413 -0.79 -26.05 -19.71
CA ASN A 413 -0.51 -27.33 -19.06
C ASN A 413 -0.96 -27.32 -17.58
N HIS A 414 -2.26 -27.12 -17.37
CA HIS A 414 -2.89 -27.07 -16.04
C HIS A 414 -2.22 -26.10 -15.05
N GLY A 415 -1.72 -24.95 -15.57
CA GLY A 415 -1.08 -23.93 -14.75
C GLY A 415 0.40 -24.16 -14.43
N ALA A 416 1.03 -25.23 -14.95
CA ALA A 416 2.46 -25.44 -14.77
C ALA A 416 3.29 -24.36 -15.48
N THR A 417 2.87 -23.96 -16.67
CA THR A 417 3.44 -22.79 -17.39
C THR A 417 2.36 -21.74 -17.57
N THR A 418 2.62 -20.51 -17.16
CA THR A 418 1.71 -19.38 -17.36
C THR A 418 2.45 -18.29 -18.13
N LEU A 419 1.95 -17.96 -19.31
CA LEU A 419 2.40 -16.82 -20.12
C LEU A 419 1.40 -15.69 -19.92
N ARG A 420 1.90 -14.48 -19.72
CA ARG A 420 1.05 -13.28 -19.54
C ARG A 420 1.63 -12.10 -20.30
N ALA A 421 0.74 -11.24 -20.79
CA ALA A 421 1.10 -9.94 -21.35
C ALA A 421 -0.02 -8.93 -21.04
N SER A 422 0.37 -7.69 -20.80
CA SER A 422 -0.58 -6.60 -20.60
C SER A 422 -0.12 -5.32 -21.29
N TYR A 423 -1.09 -4.52 -21.72
CA TYR A 423 -0.95 -3.13 -22.13
C TYR A 423 -1.94 -2.30 -21.30
N SER A 424 -1.50 -1.15 -20.81
CA SER A 424 -2.37 -0.28 -20.05
C SER A 424 -1.98 1.19 -20.17
N GLU A 425 -3.00 2.03 -20.16
CA GLU A 425 -2.89 3.47 -20.09
C GLU A 425 -3.25 3.95 -18.69
N GLY A 426 -2.60 5.02 -18.27
CA GLY A 426 -2.86 5.65 -16.99
C GLY A 426 -2.92 7.16 -17.10
N PHE A 427 -3.68 7.77 -16.22
CA PHE A 427 -3.67 9.21 -16.05
C PHE A 427 -3.72 9.59 -14.57
N LYS A 428 -3.24 10.80 -14.27
CA LYS A 428 -3.38 11.41 -12.94
C LYS A 428 -3.84 12.84 -13.11
N ALA A 429 -4.98 13.15 -12.54
CA ALA A 429 -5.49 14.51 -12.41
C ALA A 429 -4.53 15.34 -11.55
N PRO A 430 -4.26 16.62 -11.90
CA PRO A 430 -3.62 17.53 -10.98
C PRO A 430 -4.39 17.60 -9.66
N THR A 431 -3.68 17.58 -8.53
CA THR A 431 -4.33 17.65 -7.22
C THR A 431 -4.91 19.04 -6.96
N LEU A 432 -5.85 19.12 -6.01
CA LEU A 432 -6.38 20.41 -5.58
C LEU A 432 -5.28 21.30 -5.00
N TYR A 433 -4.29 20.71 -4.32
CA TYR A 433 -3.12 21.44 -3.84
C TYR A 433 -2.28 22.01 -4.99
N GLN A 434 -1.97 21.20 -6.02
CA GLN A 434 -1.22 21.64 -7.21
C GLN A 434 -1.94 22.70 -8.02
N LEU A 435 -3.27 22.71 -8.01
CA LEU A 435 -4.07 23.70 -8.75
C LEU A 435 -4.29 25.01 -7.96
N GLN A 436 -4.50 24.93 -6.65
CA GLN A 436 -5.15 26.02 -5.91
C GLN A 436 -4.42 26.43 -4.61
N SER A 437 -3.33 25.73 -4.18
CA SER A 437 -2.51 26.19 -3.06
C SER A 437 -1.78 27.50 -3.39
N GLU A 438 -1.08 28.04 -2.43
CA GLU A 438 -0.19 29.20 -2.59
C GLU A 438 0.86 29.02 -3.71
N TYR A 439 1.22 27.76 -4.02
CA TYR A 439 2.10 27.37 -5.13
C TYR A 439 1.31 26.97 -6.38
N GLY A 440 0.00 27.08 -6.36
CA GLY A 440 -0.90 26.49 -7.34
C GLY A 440 -0.76 27.04 -8.75
N ASN A 441 -1.03 26.17 -9.74
CA ASN A 441 -1.12 26.54 -11.14
C ASN A 441 -2.38 25.90 -11.76
N THR A 442 -3.38 26.74 -12.05
CA THR A 442 -4.67 26.31 -12.61
C THR A 442 -4.59 25.89 -14.09
N ARG A 443 -3.43 26.01 -14.74
CA ARG A 443 -3.19 25.65 -16.15
C ARG A 443 -2.58 24.26 -16.31
N LEU A 444 -2.44 23.50 -15.22
CA LEU A 444 -1.89 22.15 -15.28
C LEU A 444 -2.80 21.19 -16.06
N ASN A 445 -2.18 20.36 -16.88
CA ASN A 445 -2.81 19.24 -17.56
C ASN A 445 -2.68 17.95 -16.74
N PRO A 446 -3.55 16.94 -16.95
CA PRO A 446 -3.35 15.63 -16.36
C PRO A 446 -2.06 14.96 -16.84
N GLU A 447 -1.36 14.29 -15.93
CA GLU A 447 -0.27 13.38 -16.27
C GLU A 447 -0.81 12.18 -17.03
N ARG A 448 -0.05 11.69 -18.00
CA ARG A 448 -0.43 10.54 -18.84
C ARG A 448 0.68 9.50 -18.86
N SER A 449 0.30 8.25 -18.97
CA SER A 449 1.24 7.15 -19.17
C SER A 449 0.65 6.07 -20.07
N HIS A 450 1.54 5.35 -20.73
CA HIS A 450 1.23 4.09 -21.41
C HIS A 450 2.38 3.12 -21.17
N GLY A 451 2.04 1.86 -21.00
CA GLY A 451 3.04 0.83 -20.74
C GLY A 451 2.54 -0.55 -21.09
N TRP A 452 3.47 -1.47 -21.12
CA TRP A 452 3.20 -2.89 -21.33
C TRP A 452 4.15 -3.73 -20.49
N ASP A 453 3.72 -4.93 -20.17
CA ASP A 453 4.58 -5.96 -19.60
C ASP A 453 4.29 -7.33 -20.23
N ALA A 454 5.30 -8.19 -20.18
CA ALA A 454 5.18 -9.57 -20.61
C ALA A 454 6.01 -10.46 -19.66
N GLY A 455 5.47 -11.61 -19.30
CA GLY A 455 6.12 -12.47 -18.34
C GLY A 455 5.74 -13.94 -18.50
N VAL A 456 6.57 -14.78 -17.91
CA VAL A 456 6.38 -16.23 -17.80
C VAL A 456 6.52 -16.64 -16.35
N THR A 457 5.66 -17.56 -15.92
CA THR A 457 5.78 -18.29 -14.66
C THR A 457 5.85 -19.77 -14.98
N GLN A 458 6.82 -20.46 -14.41
CA GLN A 458 6.99 -21.90 -14.55
C GLN A 458 6.97 -22.57 -13.17
N LYS A 459 6.06 -23.54 -12.99
CA LYS A 459 6.04 -24.46 -11.86
C LYS A 459 6.66 -25.79 -12.30
N ALA A 460 7.49 -26.37 -11.46
CA ALA A 460 8.16 -27.64 -11.71
C ALA A 460 8.21 -28.49 -10.43
N LEU A 461 8.55 -29.78 -10.56
CA LEU A 461 8.70 -30.72 -9.45
C LEU A 461 7.49 -30.72 -8.52
N ASN A 462 6.27 -30.84 -9.10
CA ASN A 462 4.99 -30.81 -8.38
C ASN A 462 4.79 -29.57 -7.50
N GLY A 463 5.28 -28.41 -7.96
CA GLY A 463 5.16 -27.15 -7.23
C GLY A 463 6.26 -26.88 -6.19
N ALA A 464 7.25 -27.78 -6.06
CA ALA A 464 8.42 -27.54 -5.22
C ALA A 464 9.30 -26.39 -5.75
N VAL A 465 9.20 -26.08 -7.05
CA VAL A 465 9.90 -24.97 -7.70
C VAL A 465 8.88 -24.15 -8.46
N GLU A 466 8.84 -22.84 -8.20
CA GLU A 466 8.13 -21.85 -9.01
C GLU A 466 9.06 -20.69 -9.32
N ALA A 467 9.24 -20.39 -10.61
CA ALA A 467 10.06 -19.29 -11.09
C ALA A 467 9.25 -18.39 -12.01
N SER A 468 9.41 -17.09 -11.89
CA SER A 468 8.83 -16.15 -12.84
C SER A 468 9.82 -15.09 -13.32
N ALA A 469 9.62 -14.63 -14.55
CA ALA A 469 10.33 -13.52 -15.15
C ALA A 469 9.33 -12.61 -15.86
N THR A 470 9.42 -11.31 -15.61
CA THR A 470 8.56 -10.29 -16.23
C THR A 470 9.43 -9.13 -16.70
N TYR A 471 9.34 -8.77 -17.98
CA TYR A 471 9.85 -7.50 -18.49
C TYR A 471 8.73 -6.47 -18.51
N PHE A 472 9.03 -5.22 -18.17
CA PHE A 472 8.08 -4.11 -18.23
C PHE A 472 8.68 -2.88 -18.90
N HIS A 473 7.81 -2.07 -19.52
CA HIS A 473 8.15 -0.80 -20.13
C HIS A 473 7.00 0.21 -19.94
N ARG A 474 7.33 1.44 -19.52
CA ARG A 474 6.38 2.54 -19.37
C ARG A 474 7.00 3.85 -19.83
N ASN A 475 6.24 4.63 -20.61
CA ASN A 475 6.50 6.03 -20.88
C ASN A 475 5.44 6.89 -20.16
N SER A 476 5.88 7.99 -19.56
CA SER A 476 4.99 8.98 -18.94
C SER A 476 5.29 10.36 -19.52
N SER A 477 4.25 11.19 -19.65
CA SER A 477 4.32 12.56 -20.14
C SER A 477 3.49 13.49 -19.28
N ASP A 478 3.76 14.79 -19.41
CA ASP A 478 3.06 15.86 -18.71
C ASP A 478 3.16 15.73 -17.17
N LEU A 479 4.25 15.12 -16.67
CA LEU A 479 4.45 14.96 -15.24
C LEU A 479 4.52 16.34 -14.56
N ILE A 480 3.80 16.46 -13.46
CA ILE A 480 3.70 17.68 -12.68
C ILE A 480 4.86 17.74 -11.70
N THR A 481 5.71 18.75 -11.85
CA THR A 481 6.89 18.96 -11.02
C THR A 481 6.82 20.31 -10.34
N PHE A 482 7.37 20.42 -9.14
CA PHE A 482 7.55 21.71 -8.47
C PHE A 482 8.77 22.43 -9.06
N VAL A 483 8.56 23.69 -9.44
CA VAL A 483 9.60 24.58 -9.95
C VAL A 483 9.91 25.62 -8.88
N SER A 484 11.12 25.59 -8.35
CA SER A 484 11.61 26.64 -7.45
C SER A 484 11.91 27.90 -8.25
N CYS A 485 11.42 29.02 -7.78
CA CYS A 485 11.60 30.32 -8.40
C CYS A 485 12.64 31.18 -7.66
N ALA A 486 13.53 31.80 -8.40
CA ALA A 486 14.54 32.75 -7.89
C ALA A 486 14.52 34.04 -8.72
N ALA A 487 14.96 35.13 -8.15
CA ALA A 487 15.05 36.41 -8.88
C ALA A 487 16.08 36.32 -10.04
N PRO A 488 15.77 36.92 -11.21
CA PRO A 488 14.58 37.67 -11.56
C PRO A 488 13.36 36.77 -11.84
N LEU A 489 12.21 37.13 -11.27
CA LEU A 489 10.97 36.39 -11.39
C LEU A 489 10.33 36.60 -12.77
N THR A 490 10.69 35.78 -13.74
CA THR A 490 10.20 35.85 -15.14
C THR A 490 9.52 34.57 -15.57
N GLY A 491 8.77 34.60 -16.67
CA GLY A 491 8.08 33.44 -17.22
C GLY A 491 7.08 32.83 -16.23
N ILE A 492 7.16 31.54 -15.95
CA ILE A 492 6.28 30.85 -15.01
C ILE A 492 6.45 31.34 -13.57
N CYS A 493 7.61 31.88 -13.24
CA CYS A 493 7.93 32.42 -11.93
C CYS A 493 7.42 33.87 -11.70
N ALA A 494 6.85 34.52 -12.71
CA ALA A 494 6.33 35.88 -12.58
C ALA A 494 5.26 35.97 -11.49
N GLY A 495 5.53 36.76 -10.44
CA GLY A 495 4.65 36.88 -9.27
C GLY A 495 4.62 35.69 -8.32
N ARG A 496 5.58 34.72 -8.44
CA ARG A 496 5.62 33.46 -7.66
C ARG A 496 7.00 33.25 -7.01
N PRO A 497 7.37 34.06 -6.02
CA PRO A 497 8.72 33.98 -5.43
C PRO A 497 9.02 32.66 -4.73
N SER A 498 7.99 31.97 -4.22
CA SER A 498 8.14 30.70 -3.50
C SER A 498 8.11 29.47 -4.41
N GLY A 499 7.89 29.64 -5.73
CA GLY A 499 7.79 28.56 -6.69
C GLY A 499 6.36 28.23 -7.13
N THR A 500 6.24 27.24 -8.02
CA THR A 500 4.95 26.81 -8.59
C THR A 500 5.06 25.39 -9.19
N TYR A 501 3.93 24.82 -9.62
CA TYR A 501 3.87 23.54 -10.32
C TYR A 501 3.77 23.72 -11.85
N GLU A 502 4.39 22.83 -12.61
CA GLU A 502 4.35 22.83 -14.07
C GLU A 502 4.40 21.40 -14.65
N ASN A 503 3.77 21.20 -15.83
CA ASN A 503 3.89 19.97 -16.62
C ASN A 503 5.15 20.05 -17.50
N ILE A 504 6.28 19.57 -17.03
CA ILE A 504 7.57 19.70 -17.75
C ILE A 504 8.28 18.38 -17.97
N ALA A 505 7.85 17.31 -17.31
CA ALA A 505 8.63 16.10 -17.31
C ALA A 505 8.04 15.00 -18.21
N ARG A 506 8.97 14.34 -18.94
CA ARG A 506 8.74 13.06 -19.60
C ARG A 506 9.68 12.05 -19.00
N THR A 507 9.21 10.85 -18.74
CA THR A 507 10.04 9.79 -18.17
C THR A 507 9.83 8.48 -18.90
N ARG A 508 10.88 7.64 -18.85
CA ARG A 508 10.79 6.24 -19.24
C ARG A 508 11.23 5.37 -18.08
N ALA A 509 10.46 4.34 -17.77
CA ALA A 509 10.82 3.31 -16.82
C ALA A 509 10.70 1.94 -17.50
N GLN A 510 11.75 1.13 -17.41
CA GLN A 510 11.79 -0.22 -17.97
C GLN A 510 12.63 -1.11 -17.08
N GLY A 511 12.41 -2.42 -17.12
CA GLY A 511 13.19 -3.31 -16.28
C GLY A 511 12.72 -4.76 -16.32
N VAL A 512 13.34 -5.55 -15.44
CA VAL A 512 13.07 -6.98 -15.31
C VAL A 512 12.78 -7.29 -13.84
N GLU A 513 11.74 -8.06 -13.61
CA GLU A 513 11.38 -8.61 -12.31
C GLU A 513 11.50 -10.14 -12.38
N LEU A 514 12.27 -10.73 -11.45
CA LEU A 514 12.39 -12.17 -11.30
C LEU A 514 11.90 -12.58 -9.92
N THR A 515 11.19 -13.71 -9.84
CA THR A 515 10.83 -14.33 -8.57
C THR A 515 11.15 -15.81 -8.60
N LEU A 516 11.54 -16.35 -7.46
CA LEU A 516 11.81 -17.77 -7.27
C LEU A 516 11.23 -18.22 -5.94
N LEU A 517 10.48 -19.31 -5.94
CA LEU A 517 10.01 -20.01 -4.76
C LEU A 517 10.50 -21.45 -4.83
N LEU A 518 11.20 -21.88 -3.79
CA LEU A 518 11.74 -23.23 -3.66
C LEU A 518 11.24 -23.88 -2.38
N ARG A 519 10.80 -25.13 -2.48
CA ARG A 519 10.47 -26.04 -1.37
C ARG A 519 11.26 -27.34 -1.55
N PRO A 520 12.59 -27.32 -1.33
CA PRO A 520 13.44 -28.48 -1.60
C PRO A 520 13.15 -29.67 -0.70
N VAL A 521 12.68 -29.39 0.51
CA VAL A 521 12.16 -30.34 1.50
C VAL A 521 10.98 -29.71 2.19
N GLU A 522 10.03 -30.50 2.69
CA GLU A 522 8.79 -30.03 3.29
C GLU A 522 8.96 -28.90 4.34
N PRO A 523 9.93 -28.97 5.29
CA PRO A 523 10.08 -27.93 6.31
C PRO A 523 10.78 -26.65 5.83
N LEU A 524 11.37 -26.62 4.63
CA LEU A 524 12.16 -25.47 4.12
C LEU A 524 11.46 -24.77 2.97
N THR A 525 11.16 -23.49 3.16
CA THR A 525 10.72 -22.59 2.09
C THR A 525 11.75 -21.50 1.86
N VAL A 526 12.20 -21.34 0.62
CA VAL A 526 13.08 -20.24 0.19
C VAL A 526 12.36 -19.44 -0.88
N SER A 527 12.22 -18.14 -0.67
CA SER A 527 11.70 -17.22 -1.71
C SER A 527 12.73 -16.16 -2.03
N ALA A 528 12.87 -15.83 -3.30
CA ALA A 528 13.74 -14.75 -3.76
C ALA A 528 13.00 -13.86 -4.75
N SER A 529 13.29 -12.57 -4.71
CA SER A 529 12.86 -11.59 -5.70
C SER A 529 14.04 -10.72 -6.13
N TYR A 530 14.08 -10.40 -7.41
CA TYR A 530 15.06 -9.48 -8.00
C TYR A 530 14.31 -8.49 -8.89
N THR A 531 14.72 -7.23 -8.84
CA THR A 531 14.25 -6.17 -9.73
C THR A 531 15.45 -5.43 -10.30
N TYR A 532 15.50 -5.32 -11.62
CA TYR A 532 16.32 -4.34 -12.32
C TYR A 532 15.43 -3.23 -12.86
N LEU A 533 15.80 -1.97 -12.64
CA LEU A 533 15.03 -0.79 -13.03
C LEU A 533 15.93 0.25 -13.72
N ASP A 534 15.59 0.59 -14.97
CA ASP A 534 16.10 1.77 -15.66
C ASP A 534 14.98 2.82 -15.76
N ALA A 535 15.00 3.80 -14.85
CA ALA A 535 14.05 4.91 -14.80
C ALA A 535 14.78 6.23 -15.06
N THR A 536 14.45 6.90 -16.18
CA THR A 536 15.23 8.05 -16.68
C THR A 536 14.33 9.20 -17.14
N ASP A 537 14.84 10.43 -16.98
CA ASP A 537 14.26 11.63 -17.57
C ASP A 537 14.41 11.60 -19.09
N ARG A 538 13.32 11.85 -19.81
CA ARG A 538 13.24 11.93 -21.28
C ARG A 538 12.70 13.28 -21.77
N SER A 539 12.73 14.30 -20.91
CA SER A 539 12.26 15.67 -21.22
C SER A 539 13.25 16.35 -22.17
N ALA A 540 12.85 16.52 -23.42
CA ALA A 540 13.69 17.19 -24.42
C ALA A 540 14.06 18.62 -23.96
N GLY A 541 15.34 18.98 -24.01
CA GLY A 541 15.85 20.28 -23.58
C GLY A 541 16.04 20.42 -22.06
N SER A 542 15.66 19.42 -21.26
CA SER A 542 15.96 19.39 -19.82
C SER A 542 17.46 19.21 -19.58
N ARG A 543 18.01 19.92 -18.57
CA ARG A 543 19.37 19.69 -18.07
C ARG A 543 19.55 18.28 -17.47
N ASN A 544 18.44 17.61 -17.15
CA ASN A 544 18.42 16.26 -16.60
C ASN A 544 18.14 15.17 -17.64
N PHE A 545 18.06 15.53 -18.93
CA PHE A 545 17.81 14.55 -19.99
C PHE A 545 18.76 13.35 -19.92
N GLY A 546 18.22 12.13 -19.89
CA GLY A 546 18.97 10.88 -19.78
C GLY A 546 19.45 10.53 -18.37
N ARG A 547 19.27 11.40 -17.36
CA ARG A 547 19.63 11.12 -15.98
C ARG A 547 18.61 10.18 -15.31
N LYS A 548 19.08 9.45 -14.29
CA LYS A 548 18.24 8.58 -13.46
C LYS A 548 17.23 9.41 -12.66
N LEU A 549 16.03 8.89 -12.48
CA LEU A 549 15.05 9.50 -11.58
C LEU A 549 15.53 9.40 -10.13
N ALA A 550 15.24 10.43 -9.35
CA ALA A 550 15.66 10.50 -7.95
C ALA A 550 15.03 9.38 -7.10
N ARG A 551 15.82 8.81 -6.18
CA ARG A 551 15.40 7.80 -5.20
C ARG A 551 14.82 6.53 -5.84
N ARG A 552 15.32 6.14 -7.02
CA ARG A 552 14.99 4.89 -7.72
C ARG A 552 16.26 4.06 -7.85
N PRO A 553 16.50 3.12 -6.93
CA PRO A 553 17.60 2.16 -7.06
C PRO A 553 17.48 1.40 -8.37
N ASP A 554 18.61 1.17 -9.04
CA ASP A 554 18.62 0.41 -10.29
C ASP A 554 18.51 -1.09 -10.10
N SER A 555 18.73 -1.58 -8.89
CA SER A 555 18.58 -2.99 -8.56
C SER A 555 18.11 -3.19 -7.11
N SER A 556 17.33 -4.24 -6.89
CA SER A 556 16.99 -4.72 -5.56
C SER A 556 16.85 -6.24 -5.55
N ILE A 557 17.33 -6.87 -4.48
CA ILE A 557 17.22 -8.31 -4.24
C ILE A 557 16.66 -8.51 -2.84
N THR A 558 15.69 -9.40 -2.69
CA THR A 558 15.26 -9.89 -1.39
C THR A 558 15.25 -11.42 -1.41
N VAL A 559 15.87 -12.04 -0.42
CA VAL A 559 15.86 -13.50 -0.23
C VAL A 559 15.32 -13.78 1.16
N ASN A 560 14.35 -14.66 1.24
CA ASN A 560 13.78 -15.16 2.48
C ASN A 560 13.99 -16.67 2.56
N ALA A 561 14.36 -17.18 3.73
CA ALA A 561 14.44 -18.60 4.02
C ALA A 561 13.76 -18.88 5.36
N ASP A 562 12.80 -19.78 5.36
CA ASP A 562 12.02 -20.16 6.54
C ASP A 562 12.10 -21.67 6.72
N TYR A 563 12.40 -22.12 7.95
CA TYR A 563 12.54 -23.53 8.29
C TYR A 563 11.66 -23.88 9.49
N ARG A 564 10.80 -24.87 9.32
CA ARG A 564 9.93 -25.39 10.38
C ARG A 564 10.54 -26.67 10.96
N TRP A 565 11.01 -26.60 12.19
CA TRP A 565 11.60 -27.72 12.92
C TRP A 565 10.53 -28.69 13.39
N ALA A 566 10.86 -29.98 13.43
CA ALA A 566 9.91 -31.04 13.82
C ALA A 566 9.30 -30.86 15.22
N PHE A 567 9.98 -30.15 16.13
CA PHE A 567 9.48 -29.86 17.48
C PHE A 567 8.62 -28.57 17.56
N GLY A 568 8.28 -27.98 16.42
CA GLY A 568 7.35 -26.83 16.32
C GLY A 568 8.01 -25.46 16.25
N LEU A 569 9.32 -25.31 16.49
CA LEU A 569 10.02 -24.03 16.28
C LEU A 569 10.00 -23.69 14.79
N THR A 570 9.68 -22.46 14.45
CA THR A 570 9.93 -21.88 13.11
C THR A 570 11.05 -20.86 13.20
N THR A 571 12.06 -20.97 12.34
CA THR A 571 13.13 -19.98 12.21
C THR A 571 13.14 -19.41 10.80
N GLY A 572 13.46 -18.14 10.66
CA GLY A 572 13.53 -17.50 9.36
C GLY A 572 14.60 -16.44 9.28
N ALA A 573 15.07 -16.17 8.08
CA ALA A 573 15.99 -15.08 7.76
C ALA A 573 15.54 -14.35 6.51
N THR A 574 15.78 -13.06 6.47
CA THR A 574 15.57 -12.20 5.29
C THR A 574 16.87 -11.47 4.99
N LEU A 575 17.32 -11.51 3.75
CA LEU A 575 18.41 -10.69 3.23
C LEU A 575 17.87 -9.76 2.17
N THR A 576 18.06 -8.45 2.35
CA THR A 576 17.65 -7.43 1.37
C THR A 576 18.89 -6.65 0.93
N SER A 577 19.16 -6.63 -0.38
CA SER A 577 20.19 -5.79 -1.00
C SER A 577 19.53 -4.78 -1.92
N VAL A 578 19.87 -3.52 -1.76
CA VAL A 578 19.37 -2.40 -2.57
C VAL A 578 20.57 -1.70 -3.20
N GLY A 579 20.53 -1.50 -4.51
CA GLY A 579 21.59 -0.83 -5.26
C GLY A 579 21.64 0.68 -5.03
N ASP A 580 22.60 1.33 -5.65
CA ASP A 580 22.77 2.77 -5.59
C ASP A 580 21.58 3.52 -6.21
N SER A 581 21.37 4.73 -5.73
CA SER A 581 20.43 5.68 -6.34
C SER A 581 20.95 7.12 -6.22
N PHE A 582 20.16 8.07 -6.67
CA PHE A 582 20.46 9.50 -6.51
C PHE A 582 19.32 10.18 -5.74
N ASP A 583 19.67 11.08 -4.84
CA ASP A 583 18.66 11.82 -4.07
C ASP A 583 17.95 12.92 -4.88
N ASN A 584 18.59 13.44 -5.92
CA ASN A 584 18.10 14.55 -6.73
C ASN A 584 18.12 14.27 -8.23
N ALA A 585 17.29 14.99 -8.97
CA ALA A 585 17.16 14.84 -10.42
C ALA A 585 18.43 15.17 -11.20
N SER A 586 19.33 15.99 -10.65
CA SER A 586 20.62 16.31 -11.28
C SER A 586 21.67 15.20 -11.13
N ASN A 587 21.36 14.13 -10.39
CA ASN A 587 22.27 13.03 -10.04
C ASN A 587 23.57 13.50 -9.37
N ALA A 588 23.56 14.66 -8.73
CA ALA A 588 24.71 15.21 -8.03
C ALA A 588 24.90 14.65 -6.61
N ARG A 589 23.82 14.12 -6.02
CA ARG A 589 23.85 13.50 -4.69
C ARG A 589 23.56 12.01 -4.81
N ARG A 590 24.58 11.19 -4.64
CA ARG A 590 24.45 9.74 -4.64
C ARG A 590 23.98 9.27 -3.26
N LEU A 591 23.12 8.28 -3.26
CA LEU A 591 22.75 7.45 -2.11
C LEU A 591 23.36 6.07 -2.36
N ASP A 592 24.27 5.67 -1.50
CA ASP A 592 24.96 4.38 -1.63
C ASP A 592 24.01 3.22 -1.37
N GLY A 593 24.22 2.13 -2.11
CA GLY A 593 23.50 0.88 -1.92
C GLY A 593 23.80 0.28 -0.53
N TYR A 594 22.91 -0.60 -0.09
CA TYR A 594 23.01 -1.19 1.24
C TYR A 594 22.51 -2.63 1.27
N VAL A 595 22.94 -3.36 2.31
CA VAL A 595 22.50 -4.73 2.60
C VAL A 595 21.96 -4.77 4.03
N LEU A 596 20.73 -5.31 4.17
CA LEU A 596 20.08 -5.54 5.46
C LEU A 596 19.88 -7.05 5.65
N GLY A 597 20.05 -7.51 6.88
CA GLY A 597 19.74 -8.87 7.28
C GLY A 597 18.80 -8.85 8.48
N ASP A 598 17.77 -9.66 8.45
CA ASP A 598 16.84 -9.85 9.55
C ASP A 598 16.77 -11.35 9.88
N VAL A 599 16.68 -11.68 11.16
CA VAL A 599 16.45 -13.05 11.64
C VAL A 599 15.25 -13.07 12.55
N ARG A 600 14.50 -14.17 12.52
CA ARG A 600 13.28 -14.33 13.28
C ARG A 600 13.09 -15.77 13.77
N ALA A 601 12.34 -15.91 14.85
CA ALA A 601 11.93 -17.21 15.36
C ALA A 601 10.52 -17.10 15.96
N SER A 602 9.76 -18.20 15.91
CA SER A 602 8.49 -18.32 16.61
C SER A 602 8.28 -19.75 17.11
N PHE A 603 7.62 -19.89 18.25
CA PHE A 603 7.35 -21.18 18.87
C PHE A 603 5.94 -21.24 19.44
N PRO A 604 5.09 -22.18 19.03
CA PRO A 604 3.77 -22.40 19.59
C PRO A 604 3.90 -23.04 20.98
N VAL A 605 3.64 -22.24 22.03
CA VAL A 605 3.63 -22.72 23.42
C VAL A 605 2.39 -23.56 23.69
N THR A 606 1.27 -23.20 23.07
CA THR A 606 0.00 -23.95 23.07
C THR A 606 -0.61 -23.88 21.67
N LYS A 607 -1.75 -24.56 21.46
CA LYS A 607 -2.53 -24.42 20.20
C LYS A 607 -3.01 -22.98 19.94
N MET A 608 -3.12 -22.14 20.97
CA MET A 608 -3.63 -20.78 20.87
C MET A 608 -2.58 -19.70 21.09
N VAL A 609 -1.46 -20.03 21.72
CA VAL A 609 -0.43 -19.05 22.11
C VAL A 609 0.90 -19.37 21.46
N GLU A 610 1.44 -18.41 20.72
CA GLU A 610 2.76 -18.45 20.12
C GLU A 610 3.61 -17.33 20.72
N VAL A 611 4.86 -17.64 21.06
CA VAL A 611 5.89 -16.65 21.36
C VAL A 611 6.76 -16.44 20.12
N PHE A 612 7.20 -15.22 19.89
CA PHE A 612 8.02 -14.91 18.73
C PHE A 612 9.06 -13.84 19.08
N GLY A 613 10.10 -13.78 18.25
CA GLY A 613 11.10 -12.74 18.33
C GLY A 613 11.81 -12.55 17.00
N ARG A 614 12.38 -11.37 16.83
CA ARG A 614 13.19 -11.04 15.67
C ARG A 614 14.30 -10.06 16.02
N VAL A 615 15.35 -10.08 15.22
CA VAL A 615 16.39 -9.06 15.18
C VAL A 615 16.43 -8.49 13.78
N GLU A 616 16.16 -7.20 13.67
CA GLU A 616 16.21 -6.44 12.43
C GLU A 616 17.60 -5.83 12.24
N ASN A 617 18.02 -5.71 10.97
CA ASN A 617 19.33 -5.15 10.59
C ASN A 617 20.49 -5.74 11.39
N VAL A 618 20.65 -7.07 11.39
CA VAL A 618 21.66 -7.79 12.19
C VAL A 618 23.09 -7.33 11.91
N PHE A 619 23.35 -6.76 10.74
CA PHE A 619 24.66 -6.22 10.36
C PHE A 619 24.91 -4.81 10.89
N ASP A 620 23.92 -4.16 11.50
CA ASP A 620 23.93 -2.75 11.93
C ASP A 620 24.35 -1.79 10.81
N THR A 621 23.91 -2.10 9.58
CA THR A 621 24.19 -1.30 8.39
C THR A 621 23.61 0.10 8.56
N LYS A 622 24.44 1.12 8.38
CA LYS A 622 24.01 2.52 8.31
C LYS A 622 23.67 2.84 6.86
N TYR A 623 22.46 3.29 6.61
CA TYR A 623 21.98 3.56 5.26
C TYR A 623 21.00 4.74 5.23
N GLN A 624 20.78 5.28 4.06
CA GLN A 624 19.84 6.37 3.81
C GLN A 624 18.98 6.06 2.60
N THR A 625 17.70 6.36 2.67
CA THR A 625 16.78 6.34 1.53
C THR A 625 16.51 7.74 0.98
N ILE A 626 16.87 8.75 1.77
CA ILE A 626 16.89 10.18 1.45
C ILE A 626 18.16 10.76 2.07
N TYR A 627 18.78 11.69 1.37
CA TYR A 627 20.01 12.35 1.84
C TYR A 627 19.82 13.04 3.19
N GLN A 628 20.73 12.79 4.14
CA GLN A 628 20.72 13.25 5.53
C GLN A 628 19.65 12.65 6.44
N TYR A 629 18.76 11.79 5.96
CA TYR A 629 17.80 11.11 6.82
C TYR A 629 18.33 9.76 7.30
N GLY A 630 18.41 9.60 8.62
CA GLY A 630 18.84 8.37 9.29
C GLY A 630 17.81 7.25 9.15
N GLN A 631 18.27 6.02 9.24
CA GLN A 631 17.42 4.84 9.26
C GLN A 631 17.76 3.97 10.48
N PRO A 632 16.79 3.15 11.00
CA PRO A 632 17.04 2.32 12.16
C PRO A 632 18.24 1.37 11.98
N GLY A 633 19.12 1.33 12.98
CA GLY A 633 20.19 0.35 13.11
C GLY A 633 19.67 -1.01 13.59
N ARG A 634 20.57 -1.86 14.13
CA ARG A 634 20.20 -3.16 14.67
C ARG A 634 19.29 -3.02 15.89
N ALA A 635 18.15 -3.77 15.88
CA ALA A 635 17.22 -3.80 16.99
C ALA A 635 16.60 -5.19 17.18
N ALA A 636 16.32 -5.56 18.43
CA ALA A 636 15.67 -6.82 18.78
C ALA A 636 14.26 -6.54 19.33
N PHE A 637 13.31 -7.40 18.95
CA PHE A 637 11.92 -7.35 19.38
C PHE A 637 11.45 -8.74 19.78
N GLY A 638 10.51 -8.80 20.72
CA GLY A 638 9.90 -10.05 21.15
C GLY A 638 8.45 -9.84 21.58
N GLY A 639 7.66 -10.89 21.45
CA GLY A 639 6.24 -10.77 21.71
C GLY A 639 5.50 -12.10 21.79
N VAL A 640 4.20 -11.95 21.98
CA VAL A 640 3.26 -13.07 22.02
C VAL A 640 2.13 -12.82 21.04
N ARG A 641 1.63 -13.91 20.46
CA ARG A 641 0.47 -13.94 19.58
C ARG A 641 -0.54 -14.94 20.14
N LEU A 642 -1.80 -14.54 20.11
CA LEU A 642 -2.95 -15.37 20.48
C LEU A 642 -3.86 -15.52 19.27
N THR A 643 -4.25 -16.76 18.99
CA THR A 643 -5.23 -17.12 17.95
C THR A 643 -6.23 -18.10 18.53
N TYR A 644 -7.52 -17.71 18.50
CA TYR A 644 -8.63 -18.53 19.01
C TYR A 644 -9.69 -18.66 17.92
#